data_3d34eb92e38decf370cbbb24f0c8b743
#
_entry.id   3d34eb92e38decf370cbbb24f0c8b743
#
_cell.length_a   1.000
_cell.length_b   1.000
_cell.length_c   1.000
_cell.angle_alpha   90.00
_cell.angle_beta   90.00
_cell.angle_gamma   90.00
#
_symmetry.space_group_name_H-M   'P 1'
#
loop_
_entity.id
_entity.type
_entity.pdbx_description
1 polymer ?
#
loop_
_entity_poly.entity_id
_entity_poly.type
_entity_poly.pdbx_seq_one_letter_code
_entity_poly.pdbx_strand_id
1 'polypeptide(L)'
;EDRQRIESLYNNTFNCYVLREFDGSHLKFPGLNKAALGIEDLYSSQKNAAWRIIQNKGALVDHEVGLGKTLTMIVAAHEMKRLKIVHKPAILALKANVDQITSTYRKAYPEARILAPKENDFTPEKRLRLFHEIRNNNWDCIILTHDQFGKIPQSPEIQEKIFNAELENIERDLVTAKELGGDLSKKILKGLEIRKNNLAGKLKSVIRDIENKKDRGLDFSNMGIDHLFVDESHKFKNLTFTTRHSRVAGLGNVEGSQKALNMLFAIRTLQERFDADLCATFLSGTPISNSLTEMYLIFKYLRPREMLRQRIENFDGWAAVFARKTTDFEFSVTNEIIAKERFRHFIKVPELALFYNEITDYKTARHISLDKPEIEETLVNISPNEEQAMFIKKLMEFARTGNGEVIGRAKLSSREDKARMLIATNYAKKMSADMRLISPRYADFPESKVNTCARRVAEIYKESAKHRGTQIVFSDIGTPKQNEFNIYDALKQKLVGDHGIPAGEITFIHDWTERTKPELFRKMNQGTIRVLLGSTDKAGTGLNVQERVVAMHHIDIPWKPSEFEQRNGRGARQGNWVAKEYYGNKVRNFIYATERSLDNYKFNLLKNKQLFIAQMKNCELNIRTIDEGAIDENSGMNYSEYIAILSGDTSLLEKSRLEKKVAVLESLKSTHFREINRSRYALEHLQRESNATRNTLQNLAADETYYIERLRFDKDGIRENPIQFIGLKSTDSEIVGQHIISLYKDWRPPEDVTEQKIGNLYGFSLYIRRHREAYEEDSIAEYRFTNSFYAQRTPEGIRYTYNAGRPNIDNPKLAARHFLNAIDKVGSLREKYARELAGLEEELPKLAILIEKPFAQENELQEKKDELGRLERQIAVDIQEKKLKEHQEGYDCNEEQESVTQNTTAVAAGSISADNGDGSKESLPQNDRWQQKAYAQMRKNTRMKF
;
A
#
# COMPACT_ATOMS: atom_id res chain seq x y z
N GLU A 1 0.36 34.66 -20.12
CA GLU A 1 -0.96 34.34 -20.69
C GLU A 1 -1.33 32.89 -20.52
N ASP A 2 -0.52 31.94 -20.94
CA ASP A 2 -0.85 30.49 -20.83
C ASP A 2 -0.98 30.02 -19.35
N ARG A 3 -0.15 30.51 -18.45
CA ARG A 3 -0.26 30.23 -17.02
C ARG A 3 -1.59 30.73 -16.45
N GLN A 4 -1.97 31.95 -16.77
CA GLN A 4 -3.26 32.53 -16.33
C GLN A 4 -4.45 31.81 -16.95
N ARG A 5 -4.33 31.39 -18.22
CA ARG A 5 -5.35 30.60 -18.91
C ARG A 5 -5.52 29.22 -18.30
N ILE A 6 -4.42 28.51 -17.98
CA ILE A 6 -4.43 27.20 -17.30
C ILE A 6 -4.97 27.35 -15.88
N GLU A 7 -4.57 28.38 -15.16
CA GLU A 7 -5.05 28.67 -13.79
C GLU A 7 -6.54 29.00 -13.80
N SER A 8 -7.02 29.79 -14.78
CA SER A 8 -8.43 30.11 -14.97
C SER A 8 -9.23 28.87 -15.37
N LEU A 9 -8.71 28.03 -16.26
CA LEU A 9 -9.34 26.78 -16.67
C LEU A 9 -9.42 25.80 -15.49
N TYR A 10 -8.35 25.71 -14.70
CA TYR A 10 -8.34 24.87 -13.50
C TYR A 10 -9.34 25.37 -12.45
N ASN A 11 -9.34 26.67 -12.17
CA ASN A 11 -10.27 27.26 -11.22
C ASN A 11 -11.73 27.11 -11.67
N ASN A 12 -12.02 27.26 -12.94
CA ASN A 12 -13.37 27.09 -13.48
C ASN A 12 -13.82 25.62 -13.53
N THR A 13 -12.88 24.66 -13.55
CA THR A 13 -13.18 23.24 -13.62
C THR A 13 -13.25 22.59 -12.22
N PHE A 14 -12.37 22.99 -11.30
CA PHE A 14 -12.22 22.33 -10.01
C PHE A 14 -12.56 23.20 -8.79
N ASN A 15 -12.32 24.51 -8.85
CA ASN A 15 -12.62 25.40 -7.72
C ASN A 15 -14.06 25.94 -7.74
N CYS A 16 -14.80 25.77 -8.83
CA CYS A 16 -16.23 26.06 -8.91
C CYS A 16 -17.12 24.85 -8.55
N TYR A 17 -16.50 23.71 -8.15
CA TYR A 17 -17.26 22.54 -7.74
C TYR A 17 -17.92 22.78 -6.40
N VAL A 18 -19.23 22.69 -6.38
CA VAL A 18 -20.05 22.72 -5.14
C VAL A 18 -20.32 21.30 -4.71
N LEU A 19 -19.87 20.93 -3.51
CA LEU A 19 -20.16 19.61 -2.93
C LEU A 19 -21.68 19.41 -2.87
N ARG A 20 -22.15 18.28 -3.35
CA ARG A 20 -23.56 17.91 -3.30
C ARG A 20 -24.01 17.74 -1.85
N GLU A 21 -24.92 18.56 -1.41
CA GLU A 21 -25.55 18.43 -0.09
C GLU A 21 -26.83 17.64 -0.18
N PHE A 22 -27.09 16.85 0.86
CA PHE A 22 -28.30 16.05 0.99
C PHE A 22 -29.06 16.52 2.20
N ASP A 23 -30.19 17.20 1.97
CA ASP A 23 -31.12 17.62 3.03
C ASP A 23 -32.24 16.60 3.23
N GLY A 24 -32.11 15.84 4.33
CA GLY A 24 -33.12 14.87 4.77
C GLY A 24 -34.15 15.42 5.74
N SER A 25 -34.23 16.73 5.93
CA SER A 25 -35.17 17.37 6.91
C SER A 25 -36.62 17.00 6.65
N HIS A 26 -37.02 16.77 5.40
CA HIS A 26 -38.37 16.38 4.97
C HIS A 26 -38.74 14.93 5.33
N LEU A 27 -37.75 14.08 5.71
CA LEU A 27 -38.04 12.68 6.07
C LEU A 27 -38.71 12.57 7.43
N LYS A 28 -39.88 11.87 7.47
CA LYS A 28 -40.68 11.69 8.67
C LYS A 28 -40.51 10.32 9.32
N PHE A 29 -39.95 9.33 8.62
CA PHE A 29 -39.76 7.95 9.09
C PHE A 29 -41.02 7.32 9.73
N PRO A 30 -42.08 7.05 8.94
CA PRO A 30 -43.31 6.46 9.46
C PRO A 30 -43.05 5.12 10.18
N GLY A 31 -43.69 4.90 11.31
CA GLY A 31 -43.53 3.69 12.14
C GLY A 31 -42.29 3.73 13.08
N LEU A 32 -41.48 4.75 13.05
CA LEU A 32 -40.34 4.89 13.98
C LEU A 32 -40.85 5.21 15.40
N ASN A 33 -40.57 4.31 16.33
CA ASN A 33 -40.93 4.49 17.74
C ASN A 33 -39.84 5.30 18.48
N LYS A 34 -39.95 6.62 18.41
CA LYS A 34 -38.99 7.54 19.04
C LYS A 34 -39.00 7.42 20.58
N ALA A 35 -40.18 7.20 21.18
CA ALA A 35 -40.34 7.06 22.63
C ALA A 35 -39.58 5.83 23.18
N ALA A 36 -39.66 4.67 22.48
CA ALA A 36 -38.95 3.46 22.87
C ALA A 36 -37.44 3.61 22.73
N LEU A 37 -36.97 4.51 21.87
CA LEU A 37 -35.54 4.85 21.68
C LEU A 37 -35.05 5.92 22.68
N GLY A 38 -35.97 6.61 23.37
CA GLY A 38 -35.65 7.72 24.28
C GLY A 38 -35.11 8.96 23.56
N ILE A 39 -35.57 9.21 22.33
CA ILE A 39 -35.18 10.37 21.52
C ILE A 39 -36.41 11.21 21.14
N GLU A 40 -36.22 12.51 21.03
CA GLU A 40 -37.29 13.40 20.52
C GLU A 40 -37.37 13.30 18.99
N ASP A 41 -36.21 13.35 18.32
CA ASP A 41 -36.10 13.18 16.87
C ASP A 41 -34.70 12.66 16.48
N LEU A 42 -34.55 12.30 15.22
CA LEU A 42 -33.26 11.98 14.64
C LEU A 42 -32.43 13.27 14.45
N TYR A 43 -31.14 13.16 14.61
CA TYR A 43 -30.27 14.27 14.27
C TYR A 43 -30.34 14.62 12.78
N SER A 44 -30.12 15.89 12.43
CA SER A 44 -30.07 16.33 11.03
C SER A 44 -29.06 15.52 10.21
N SER A 45 -27.88 15.23 10.79
CA SER A 45 -26.85 14.39 10.14
C SER A 45 -27.34 12.96 9.85
N GLN A 46 -28.18 12.38 10.73
CA GLN A 46 -28.73 11.05 10.51
C GLN A 46 -29.79 11.07 9.39
N LYS A 47 -30.67 12.10 9.37
CA LYS A 47 -31.65 12.29 8.30
C LYS A 47 -30.96 12.53 6.94
N ASN A 48 -29.94 13.37 6.91
CA ASN A 48 -29.19 13.70 5.70
C ASN A 48 -28.46 12.46 5.15
N ALA A 49 -27.80 11.69 6.02
CA ALA A 49 -27.16 10.43 5.64
C ALA A 49 -28.18 9.40 5.13
N ALA A 50 -29.34 9.25 5.81
CA ALA A 50 -30.40 8.37 5.34
C ALA A 50 -30.92 8.80 3.97
N TRP A 51 -31.13 10.11 3.75
CA TRP A 51 -31.56 10.65 2.47
C TRP A 51 -30.53 10.39 1.36
N ARG A 52 -29.25 10.60 1.65
CA ARG A 52 -28.15 10.28 0.71
C ARG A 52 -28.15 8.81 0.33
N ILE A 53 -28.29 7.90 1.30
CA ILE A 53 -28.36 6.45 1.05
C ILE A 53 -29.54 6.12 0.14
N ILE A 54 -30.72 6.68 0.42
CA ILE A 54 -31.96 6.48 -0.37
C ILE A 54 -31.78 6.97 -1.81
N GLN A 55 -31.27 8.19 -1.98
CA GLN A 55 -31.11 8.83 -3.30
C GLN A 55 -30.06 8.12 -4.17
N ASN A 56 -28.93 7.78 -3.58
CA ASN A 56 -27.81 7.17 -4.31
C ASN A 56 -27.87 5.64 -4.32
N LYS A 57 -28.83 5.03 -3.63
CA LYS A 57 -28.93 3.57 -3.42
C LYS A 57 -27.67 2.98 -2.78
N GLY A 58 -27.05 3.75 -1.90
CA GLY A 58 -25.85 3.37 -1.18
C GLY A 58 -24.93 4.57 -0.87
N ALA A 59 -24.04 4.42 0.07
CA ALA A 59 -23.05 5.43 0.44
C ALA A 59 -21.94 4.83 1.31
N LEU A 60 -20.87 5.58 1.49
CA LEU A 60 -19.94 5.43 2.60
C LEU A 60 -20.32 6.42 3.70
N VAL A 61 -20.80 5.94 4.83
CA VAL A 61 -21.11 6.78 6.00
C VAL A 61 -19.87 6.83 6.88
N ASP A 62 -19.08 7.88 6.69
CA ASP A 62 -17.86 8.16 7.45
C ASP A 62 -18.16 9.13 8.59
N HIS A 63 -18.97 8.68 9.53
CA HIS A 63 -19.34 9.46 10.72
C HIS A 63 -18.41 9.11 11.88
N GLU A 64 -17.96 10.11 12.61
CA GLU A 64 -17.16 9.94 13.82
C GLU A 64 -17.82 8.95 14.79
N VAL A 65 -17.03 8.30 15.63
CA VAL A 65 -17.57 7.38 16.66
C VAL A 65 -18.48 8.13 17.61
N GLY A 66 -19.70 7.58 17.83
CA GLY A 66 -20.71 8.20 18.70
C GLY A 66 -21.79 9.02 17.98
N LEU A 67 -21.70 9.26 16.67
CA LEU A 67 -22.71 10.02 15.90
C LEU A 67 -23.98 9.21 15.53
N GLY A 68 -24.19 8.07 16.15
CA GLY A 68 -25.43 7.30 15.98
C GLY A 68 -25.56 6.55 14.65
N LYS A 69 -24.44 6.14 14.04
CA LYS A 69 -24.39 5.33 12.78
C LYS A 69 -25.34 4.14 12.79
N THR A 70 -25.48 3.45 13.92
CA THR A 70 -26.37 2.29 14.07
C THR A 70 -27.82 2.67 13.77
N LEU A 71 -28.31 3.79 14.32
CA LEU A 71 -29.67 4.23 14.07
C LEU A 71 -29.83 4.74 12.63
N THR A 72 -28.85 5.47 12.09
CA THR A 72 -28.86 5.87 10.68
C THR A 72 -29.02 4.66 9.75
N MET A 73 -28.25 3.60 10.01
CA MET A 73 -28.29 2.35 9.24
C MET A 73 -29.68 1.68 9.32
N ILE A 74 -30.24 1.59 10.53
CA ILE A 74 -31.53 0.98 10.77
C ILE A 74 -32.66 1.75 10.05
N VAL A 75 -32.67 3.07 10.19
CA VAL A 75 -33.73 3.89 9.58
C VAL A 75 -33.61 3.91 8.07
N ALA A 76 -32.39 3.96 7.53
CA ALA A 76 -32.16 3.90 6.09
C ALA A 76 -32.59 2.54 5.50
N ALA A 77 -32.22 1.43 6.16
CA ALA A 77 -32.62 0.09 5.72
C ALA A 77 -34.15 -0.09 5.71
N HIS A 78 -34.81 0.34 6.79
CA HIS A 78 -36.26 0.26 6.90
C HIS A 78 -36.96 1.14 5.87
N GLU A 79 -36.49 2.37 5.68
CA GLU A 79 -37.09 3.33 4.77
C GLU A 79 -36.92 2.91 3.30
N MET A 80 -35.76 2.41 2.91
CA MET A 80 -35.53 1.85 1.57
C MET A 80 -36.48 0.67 1.29
N LYS A 81 -36.71 -0.20 2.29
CA LYS A 81 -37.69 -1.29 2.20
C LYS A 81 -39.13 -0.74 2.05
N ARG A 82 -39.54 0.23 2.90
CA ARG A 82 -40.86 0.86 2.85
C ARG A 82 -41.10 1.53 1.50
N LEU A 83 -40.13 2.22 0.95
CA LEU A 83 -40.18 2.88 -0.36
C LEU A 83 -40.05 1.91 -1.54
N LYS A 84 -39.90 0.62 -1.30
CA LYS A 84 -39.74 -0.43 -2.30
C LYS A 84 -38.50 -0.23 -3.19
N ILE A 85 -37.50 0.51 -2.72
CA ILE A 85 -36.21 0.67 -3.38
C ILE A 85 -35.40 -0.63 -3.26
N VAL A 86 -35.53 -1.27 -2.08
CA VAL A 86 -34.96 -2.60 -1.81
C VAL A 86 -36.09 -3.50 -1.24
N HIS A 87 -35.96 -4.81 -1.47
CA HIS A 87 -36.94 -5.79 -1.03
C HIS A 87 -36.43 -6.58 0.18
N LYS A 88 -35.15 -6.78 0.31
CA LYS A 88 -34.55 -7.61 1.36
C LYS A 88 -33.18 -7.07 1.78
N PRO A 89 -33.13 -5.96 2.54
CA PRO A 89 -31.87 -5.41 3.01
C PRO A 89 -31.23 -6.31 4.06
N ALA A 90 -29.89 -6.41 4.05
CA ALA A 90 -29.11 -7.13 5.06
C ALA A 90 -28.13 -6.19 5.77
N ILE A 91 -28.08 -6.28 7.08
CA ILE A 91 -27.13 -5.58 7.95
C ILE A 91 -26.05 -6.57 8.37
N LEU A 92 -24.80 -6.22 8.12
CA LEU A 92 -23.63 -7.00 8.48
C LEU A 92 -22.85 -6.26 9.55
N ALA A 93 -22.60 -6.88 10.70
CA ALA A 93 -21.95 -6.24 11.82
C ALA A 93 -20.96 -7.15 12.54
N LEU A 94 -20.16 -6.58 13.44
CA LEU A 94 -19.32 -7.36 14.34
C LEU A 94 -20.19 -8.18 15.31
N LYS A 95 -19.72 -9.38 15.68
CA LYS A 95 -20.41 -10.27 16.64
C LYS A 95 -20.80 -9.53 17.93
N ALA A 96 -19.94 -8.63 18.42
CA ALA A 96 -20.20 -7.82 19.61
C ALA A 96 -21.35 -6.81 19.46
N ASN A 97 -21.69 -6.41 18.23
CA ASN A 97 -22.68 -5.36 17.96
C ASN A 97 -24.04 -5.90 17.51
N VAL A 98 -24.12 -7.14 17.01
CA VAL A 98 -25.33 -7.72 16.41
C VAL A 98 -26.53 -7.71 17.37
N ASP A 99 -26.36 -8.11 18.63
CA ASP A 99 -27.43 -8.16 19.61
C ASP A 99 -27.95 -6.75 19.93
N GLN A 100 -27.05 -5.77 20.05
CA GLN A 100 -27.41 -4.37 20.25
C GLN A 100 -28.16 -3.81 19.02
N ILE A 101 -27.70 -4.06 17.82
CA ILE A 101 -28.33 -3.61 16.57
C ILE A 101 -29.75 -4.23 16.48
N THR A 102 -29.86 -5.53 16.73
CA THR A 102 -31.14 -6.24 16.70
C THR A 102 -32.14 -5.69 17.72
N SER A 103 -31.68 -5.47 18.96
CA SER A 103 -32.50 -4.88 20.01
C SER A 103 -32.95 -3.45 19.66
N THR A 104 -31.99 -2.63 19.13
CA THR A 104 -32.30 -1.26 18.71
C THR A 104 -33.28 -1.24 17.53
N TYR A 105 -33.18 -2.15 16.59
CA TYR A 105 -34.10 -2.25 15.44
C TYR A 105 -35.51 -2.59 15.91
N ARG A 106 -35.66 -3.57 16.83
CA ARG A 106 -36.94 -3.94 17.40
C ARG A 106 -37.58 -2.83 18.22
N LYS A 107 -36.78 -2.01 18.91
CA LYS A 107 -37.27 -0.81 19.61
C LYS A 107 -37.70 0.27 18.60
N ALA A 108 -36.94 0.47 17.55
CA ALA A 108 -37.21 1.45 16.53
C ALA A 108 -38.46 1.12 15.71
N TYR A 109 -38.62 -0.15 15.33
CA TYR A 109 -39.74 -0.65 14.51
C TYR A 109 -40.24 -1.96 15.08
N PRO A 110 -41.16 -1.91 16.07
CA PRO A 110 -41.66 -3.10 16.77
C PRO A 110 -42.37 -4.12 15.87
N GLU A 111 -43.01 -3.66 14.80
CA GLU A 111 -43.77 -4.50 13.87
C GLU A 111 -42.88 -5.13 12.76
N ALA A 112 -41.63 -4.73 12.68
CA ALA A 112 -40.73 -5.20 11.63
C ALA A 112 -40.36 -6.68 11.80
N ARG A 113 -40.45 -7.42 10.71
CA ARG A 113 -40.05 -8.84 10.62
C ARG A 113 -38.53 -8.94 10.39
N ILE A 114 -37.79 -9.18 11.47
CA ILE A 114 -36.34 -9.21 11.44
C ILE A 114 -35.83 -10.63 11.64
N LEU A 115 -34.95 -11.09 10.75
CA LEU A 115 -34.19 -12.31 10.90
C LEU A 115 -32.80 -11.99 11.47
N ALA A 116 -32.54 -12.43 12.69
CA ALA A 116 -31.24 -12.31 13.35
C ALA A 116 -30.83 -13.68 13.92
N PRO A 117 -30.18 -14.56 13.11
CA PRO A 117 -29.85 -15.91 13.52
C PRO A 117 -28.72 -15.89 14.56
N LYS A 118 -28.88 -16.76 15.58
CA LYS A 118 -27.84 -16.97 16.59
C LYS A 118 -26.71 -17.84 16.02
N GLU A 119 -25.60 -17.93 16.73
CA GLU A 119 -24.43 -18.74 16.34
C GLU A 119 -24.81 -20.22 16.13
N ASN A 120 -25.66 -20.77 17.00
CA ASN A 120 -26.12 -22.17 16.93
C ASN A 120 -27.05 -22.46 15.72
N ASP A 121 -27.60 -21.43 15.07
CA ASP A 121 -28.44 -21.59 13.88
C ASP A 121 -27.60 -21.64 12.60
N PHE A 122 -26.28 -21.33 12.70
CA PHE A 122 -25.33 -21.29 11.59
C PHE A 122 -24.40 -22.52 11.51
N THR A 123 -24.74 -23.61 12.20
CA THR A 123 -24.05 -24.89 12.06
C THR A 123 -24.25 -25.46 10.65
N PRO A 124 -23.36 -26.32 10.15
CA PRO A 124 -23.48 -26.88 8.80
C PRO A 124 -24.84 -27.51 8.52
N GLU A 125 -25.43 -28.20 9.51
CA GLU A 125 -26.70 -28.90 9.37
C GLU A 125 -27.90 -27.94 9.27
N LYS A 126 -27.88 -26.83 10.05
CA LYS A 126 -29.00 -25.87 10.09
C LYS A 126 -28.87 -24.76 9.04
N ARG A 127 -27.65 -24.49 8.58
CA ARG A 127 -27.35 -23.40 7.68
C ARG A 127 -28.12 -23.45 6.37
N LEU A 128 -28.26 -24.61 5.76
CA LEU A 128 -28.99 -24.77 4.52
C LEU A 128 -30.48 -24.40 4.70
N ARG A 129 -31.10 -24.87 5.81
CA ARG A 129 -32.49 -24.47 6.16
C ARG A 129 -32.60 -22.97 6.33
N LEU A 130 -31.65 -22.34 7.01
CA LEU A 130 -31.60 -20.88 7.20
C LEU A 130 -31.50 -20.13 5.87
N PHE A 131 -30.71 -20.64 4.92
CA PHE A 131 -30.61 -20.03 3.59
C PHE A 131 -31.93 -20.13 2.82
N HIS A 132 -32.65 -21.24 2.91
CA HIS A 132 -34.00 -21.36 2.38
C HIS A 132 -34.99 -20.42 3.10
N GLU A 133 -34.87 -20.24 4.40
CA GLU A 133 -35.65 -19.28 5.16
C GLU A 133 -35.41 -17.83 4.75
N ILE A 134 -34.15 -17.46 4.52
CA ILE A 134 -33.77 -16.17 3.95
C ILE A 134 -34.40 -15.99 2.56
N ARG A 135 -34.31 -17.00 1.69
CA ARG A 135 -34.85 -16.93 0.33
C ARG A 135 -36.36 -16.78 0.28
N ASN A 136 -37.07 -17.64 1.01
CA ASN A 136 -38.53 -17.85 0.82
C ASN A 136 -39.40 -16.87 1.61
N ASN A 137 -38.86 -16.21 2.64
CA ASN A 137 -39.62 -15.29 3.45
C ASN A 137 -39.36 -13.82 3.09
N ASN A 138 -40.39 -13.01 3.27
CA ASN A 138 -40.28 -11.56 3.11
C ASN A 138 -39.84 -10.90 4.42
N TRP A 139 -38.58 -10.84 4.67
CA TRP A 139 -37.95 -10.17 5.80
C TRP A 139 -37.84 -8.66 5.55
N ASP A 140 -38.14 -7.84 6.57
CA ASP A 140 -37.89 -6.41 6.50
C ASP A 140 -36.41 -6.07 6.66
N CYS A 141 -35.69 -6.89 7.40
CA CYS A 141 -34.23 -6.84 7.47
C CYS A 141 -33.64 -8.18 7.92
N ILE A 142 -32.46 -8.51 7.42
CA ILE A 142 -31.67 -9.64 7.85
C ILE A 142 -30.44 -9.08 8.55
N ILE A 143 -30.11 -9.54 9.76
CA ILE A 143 -28.97 -9.06 10.56
C ILE A 143 -28.02 -10.24 10.77
N LEU A 144 -26.80 -10.17 10.23
CA LEU A 144 -25.80 -11.22 10.28
C LEU A 144 -24.49 -10.69 10.87
N THR A 145 -23.72 -11.58 11.47
CA THR A 145 -22.32 -11.27 11.76
C THR A 145 -21.48 -11.30 10.47
N HIS A 146 -20.35 -10.59 10.47
CA HIS A 146 -19.38 -10.67 9.38
C HIS A 146 -18.95 -12.10 9.07
N ASP A 147 -18.82 -12.95 10.11
CA ASP A 147 -18.39 -14.34 9.95
C ASP A 147 -19.51 -15.25 9.42
N GLN A 148 -20.76 -14.98 9.81
CA GLN A 148 -21.93 -15.66 9.25
C GLN A 148 -22.08 -15.35 7.76
N PHE A 149 -21.94 -14.08 7.37
CA PHE A 149 -21.96 -13.67 5.97
C PHE A 149 -20.84 -14.35 5.17
N GLY A 150 -19.62 -14.46 5.73
CA GLY A 150 -18.50 -15.15 5.10
C GLY A 150 -18.74 -16.63 4.80
N LYS A 151 -19.76 -17.24 5.41
CA LYS A 151 -20.16 -18.63 5.15
C LYS A 151 -21.23 -18.78 4.05
N ILE A 152 -21.78 -17.69 3.53
CA ILE A 152 -22.72 -17.71 2.41
C ILE A 152 -21.95 -17.98 1.13
N PRO A 153 -22.30 -19.03 0.37
CA PRO A 153 -21.69 -19.29 -0.93
C PRO A 153 -21.92 -18.13 -1.90
N GLN A 154 -20.93 -17.78 -2.67
CA GLN A 154 -21.01 -16.75 -3.69
C GLN A 154 -21.24 -17.37 -5.08
N SER A 155 -21.84 -16.61 -6.02
CA SER A 155 -22.06 -17.07 -7.38
C SER A 155 -20.76 -17.48 -8.05
N PRO A 156 -20.64 -18.72 -8.56
CA PRO A 156 -19.43 -19.14 -9.26
C PRO A 156 -19.15 -18.32 -10.52
N GLU A 157 -20.18 -17.88 -11.22
CA GLU A 157 -20.06 -17.08 -12.44
C GLU A 157 -19.42 -15.70 -12.15
N ILE A 158 -19.79 -15.09 -11.04
CA ILE A 158 -19.19 -13.81 -10.58
C ILE A 158 -17.73 -14.04 -10.15
N GLN A 159 -17.46 -15.14 -9.45
CA GLN A 159 -16.09 -15.49 -9.06
C GLN A 159 -15.21 -15.70 -10.29
N GLU A 160 -15.70 -16.42 -11.31
CA GLU A 160 -15.01 -16.64 -12.56
C GLU A 160 -14.68 -15.33 -13.28
N LYS A 161 -15.66 -14.43 -13.43
CA LYS A 161 -15.46 -13.12 -14.05
C LYS A 161 -14.39 -12.30 -13.35
N ILE A 162 -14.44 -12.23 -12.02
CA ILE A 162 -13.48 -11.44 -11.23
C ILE A 162 -12.09 -12.07 -11.30
N PHE A 163 -11.96 -13.38 -11.21
CA PHE A 163 -10.66 -14.05 -11.31
C PHE A 163 -10.06 -13.91 -12.71
N ASN A 164 -10.87 -13.99 -13.78
CA ASN A 164 -10.40 -13.74 -15.14
C ASN A 164 -9.89 -12.31 -15.30
N ALA A 165 -10.64 -11.30 -14.84
CA ALA A 165 -10.20 -9.89 -14.91
C ALA A 165 -8.90 -9.65 -14.13
N GLU A 166 -8.75 -10.23 -12.94
CA GLU A 166 -7.51 -10.13 -12.16
C GLU A 166 -6.34 -10.89 -12.84
N LEU A 167 -6.61 -12.01 -13.49
CA LEU A 167 -5.62 -12.77 -14.24
C LEU A 167 -5.10 -11.97 -15.45
N GLU A 168 -5.99 -11.37 -16.22
CA GLU A 168 -5.64 -10.47 -17.32
C GLU A 168 -4.80 -9.27 -16.85
N ASN A 169 -5.13 -8.70 -15.69
CA ASN A 169 -4.33 -7.63 -15.09
C ASN A 169 -2.91 -8.10 -14.78
N ILE A 170 -2.75 -9.28 -14.17
CA ILE A 170 -1.43 -9.84 -13.86
C ILE A 170 -0.65 -10.15 -15.15
N GLU A 171 -1.32 -10.65 -16.19
CA GLU A 171 -0.67 -10.93 -17.47
C GLU A 171 -0.19 -9.65 -18.15
N ARG A 172 -0.99 -8.59 -18.17
CA ARG A 172 -0.56 -7.27 -18.64
C ARG A 172 0.64 -6.73 -17.85
N ASP A 173 0.61 -6.86 -16.54
CA ASP A 173 1.73 -6.44 -15.68
C ASP A 173 3.00 -7.25 -15.95
N LEU A 174 2.88 -8.56 -16.22
CA LEU A 174 4.01 -9.42 -16.59
C LEU A 174 4.61 -9.04 -17.95
N VAL A 175 3.76 -8.75 -18.96
CA VAL A 175 4.22 -8.29 -20.28
C VAL A 175 4.98 -6.98 -20.13
N THR A 176 4.37 -5.97 -19.50
CA THR A 176 4.99 -4.66 -19.25
C THR A 176 6.29 -4.79 -18.43
N ALA A 177 6.32 -5.68 -17.44
CA ALA A 177 7.50 -5.91 -16.62
C ALA A 177 8.65 -6.56 -17.41
N LYS A 178 8.34 -7.40 -18.40
CA LYS A 178 9.33 -8.01 -19.31
C LYS A 178 9.84 -7.01 -20.35
N GLU A 179 8.95 -6.15 -20.89
CA GLU A 179 9.30 -5.13 -21.86
C GLU A 179 10.20 -4.03 -21.28
N LEU A 180 9.98 -3.63 -20.02
CA LEU A 180 10.77 -2.63 -19.31
C LEU A 180 12.23 -3.09 -19.04
N GLY A 181 12.57 -4.35 -19.25
CA GLY A 181 13.92 -4.96 -19.28
C GLY A 181 14.84 -4.55 -18.10
N GLY A 182 15.65 -5.48 -17.63
CA GLY A 182 16.89 -5.22 -16.86
C GLY A 182 16.81 -4.70 -15.43
N ASP A 183 15.91 -3.80 -15.07
CA ASP A 183 15.87 -3.13 -13.76
C ASP A 183 14.80 -3.67 -12.78
N LEU A 184 13.87 -4.46 -13.26
CA LEU A 184 12.92 -5.16 -12.36
C LEU A 184 13.59 -6.38 -11.74
N SER A 185 13.64 -6.41 -10.42
CA SER A 185 14.29 -7.52 -9.74
C SER A 185 13.63 -8.85 -10.17
N LYS A 186 14.44 -9.86 -10.49
CA LYS A 186 13.98 -11.25 -10.75
C LYS A 186 12.99 -11.75 -9.71
N LYS A 187 13.03 -11.18 -8.50
CA LYS A 187 12.12 -11.44 -7.39
C LYS A 187 10.69 -10.94 -7.64
N ILE A 188 10.52 -9.78 -8.27
CA ILE A 188 9.19 -9.21 -8.61
C ILE A 188 8.55 -10.03 -9.72
N LEU A 189 9.29 -10.34 -10.79
CA LEU A 189 8.81 -11.20 -11.87
C LEU A 189 8.38 -12.57 -11.34
N LYS A 190 9.23 -13.22 -10.55
CA LYS A 190 8.89 -14.50 -9.90
C LYS A 190 7.65 -14.37 -8.99
N GLY A 191 7.49 -13.25 -8.28
CA GLY A 191 6.32 -12.98 -7.46
C GLY A 191 5.03 -12.87 -8.27
N LEU A 192 5.06 -12.18 -9.41
CA LEU A 192 3.91 -12.08 -10.33
C LEU A 192 3.57 -13.43 -10.97
N GLU A 193 4.58 -14.22 -11.37
CA GLU A 193 4.36 -15.57 -11.91
C GLU A 193 3.72 -16.52 -10.89
N ILE A 194 4.19 -16.53 -9.64
CA ILE A 194 3.57 -17.30 -8.56
C ILE A 194 2.11 -16.90 -8.37
N ARG A 195 1.81 -15.60 -8.37
CA ARG A 195 0.43 -15.10 -8.23
C ARG A 195 -0.44 -15.51 -9.42
N LYS A 196 0.07 -15.39 -10.65
CA LYS A 196 -0.62 -15.89 -11.85
C LYS A 196 -1.03 -17.35 -11.68
N ASN A 197 -0.09 -18.20 -11.29
CA ASN A 197 -0.33 -19.63 -11.09
C ASN A 197 -1.34 -19.91 -9.96
N ASN A 198 -1.26 -19.20 -8.83
CA ASN A 198 -2.20 -19.32 -7.73
C ASN A 198 -3.63 -18.92 -8.15
N LEU A 199 -3.74 -17.83 -8.90
CA LEU A 199 -5.03 -17.34 -9.38
C LEU A 199 -5.63 -18.25 -10.44
N ALA A 200 -4.82 -18.73 -11.39
CA ALA A 200 -5.24 -19.72 -12.38
C ALA A 200 -5.68 -21.03 -11.71
N GLY A 201 -5.01 -21.45 -10.61
CA GLY A 201 -5.43 -22.59 -9.80
C GLY A 201 -6.81 -22.40 -9.15
N LYS A 202 -7.06 -21.22 -8.58
CA LYS A 202 -8.38 -20.84 -8.02
C LYS A 202 -9.47 -20.84 -9.10
N LEU A 203 -9.17 -20.24 -10.26
CA LEU A 203 -10.08 -20.19 -11.41
C LEU A 203 -10.45 -21.60 -11.89
N LYS A 204 -9.47 -22.50 -12.06
CA LYS A 204 -9.73 -23.90 -12.41
C LYS A 204 -10.63 -24.61 -11.39
N SER A 205 -10.45 -24.33 -10.08
CA SER A 205 -11.33 -24.86 -9.03
C SER A 205 -12.77 -24.37 -9.20
N VAL A 206 -12.97 -23.08 -9.45
CA VAL A 206 -14.30 -22.47 -9.66
C VAL A 206 -14.97 -23.04 -10.91
N ILE A 207 -14.23 -23.13 -12.02
CA ILE A 207 -14.75 -23.73 -13.28
C ILE A 207 -15.19 -25.19 -13.04
N ARG A 208 -14.38 -25.97 -12.35
CA ARG A 208 -14.74 -27.36 -11.97
C ARG A 208 -15.99 -27.40 -11.09
N ASP A 209 -16.13 -26.45 -10.16
CA ASP A 209 -17.32 -26.35 -9.31
C ASP A 209 -18.58 -25.98 -10.14
N ILE A 210 -18.44 -25.15 -11.17
CA ILE A 210 -19.52 -24.83 -12.13
C ILE A 210 -19.92 -26.10 -12.92
N GLU A 211 -18.92 -26.82 -13.46
CA GLU A 211 -19.14 -28.03 -14.28
C GLU A 211 -19.75 -29.18 -13.47
N ASN A 212 -19.31 -29.38 -12.23
CA ASN A 212 -19.76 -30.48 -11.37
C ASN A 212 -21.10 -30.21 -10.66
N LYS A 213 -21.57 -28.98 -10.58
CA LYS A 213 -22.86 -28.66 -9.93
C LYS A 213 -24.05 -29.04 -10.82
N LYS A 214 -24.49 -30.26 -10.69
CA LYS A 214 -25.78 -30.72 -11.24
C LYS A 214 -26.98 -30.11 -10.51
N ASP A 215 -26.85 -29.79 -9.24
CA ASP A 215 -27.85 -29.07 -8.44
C ASP A 215 -27.30 -27.67 -8.05
N ARG A 216 -27.96 -26.61 -8.53
CA ARG A 216 -27.65 -25.22 -8.12
C ARG A 216 -27.97 -25.06 -6.64
N GLY A 217 -26.98 -25.23 -5.78
CA GLY A 217 -27.10 -24.91 -4.35
C GLY A 217 -27.47 -23.44 -4.17
N LEU A 218 -28.04 -23.09 -3.02
CA LEU A 218 -28.35 -21.70 -2.68
C LEU A 218 -27.05 -20.90 -2.49
N ASP A 219 -26.85 -19.95 -3.34
CA ASP A 219 -25.79 -18.95 -3.22
C ASP A 219 -26.39 -17.54 -2.98
N PHE A 220 -25.53 -16.55 -2.78
CA PHE A 220 -25.95 -15.19 -2.50
C PHE A 220 -26.88 -14.61 -3.58
N SER A 221 -26.68 -14.95 -4.85
CA SER A 221 -27.47 -14.45 -5.97
C SER A 221 -28.94 -14.88 -5.87
N ASN A 222 -29.19 -16.06 -5.28
CA ASN A 222 -30.52 -16.69 -5.18
C ASN A 222 -31.25 -16.39 -3.86
N MET A 223 -30.58 -15.74 -2.88
CA MET A 223 -31.22 -15.45 -1.56
C MET A 223 -32.18 -14.28 -1.58
N GLY A 224 -32.16 -13.50 -2.66
CA GLY A 224 -33.00 -12.31 -2.78
C GLY A 224 -32.57 -11.11 -1.94
N ILE A 225 -31.38 -11.18 -1.32
CA ILE A 225 -30.75 -10.01 -0.70
C ILE A 225 -30.38 -9.03 -1.81
N ASP A 226 -30.79 -7.78 -1.67
CA ASP A 226 -30.67 -6.77 -2.71
C ASP A 226 -29.98 -5.48 -2.23
N HIS A 227 -29.61 -5.38 -0.94
CA HIS A 227 -28.76 -4.33 -0.42
C HIS A 227 -27.99 -4.80 0.83
N LEU A 228 -26.72 -4.38 0.93
CA LEU A 228 -25.86 -4.67 2.07
C LEU A 228 -25.52 -3.39 2.83
N PHE A 229 -25.87 -3.36 4.12
CA PHE A 229 -25.37 -2.38 5.07
C PHE A 229 -24.23 -3.02 5.86
N VAL A 230 -23.04 -2.48 5.76
CA VAL A 230 -21.82 -3.07 6.35
C VAL A 230 -21.29 -2.16 7.46
N ASP A 231 -21.61 -2.51 8.71
CA ASP A 231 -21.05 -1.83 9.89
C ASP A 231 -19.58 -2.21 10.08
N GLU A 232 -18.77 -1.25 10.52
CA GLU A 232 -17.30 -1.40 10.67
C GLU A 232 -16.64 -1.93 9.39
N SER A 233 -16.99 -1.34 8.25
CA SER A 233 -16.56 -1.76 6.91
C SER A 233 -15.04 -1.81 6.73
N HIS A 234 -14.27 -1.07 7.56
CA HIS A 234 -12.80 -1.13 7.57
C HIS A 234 -12.25 -2.55 7.88
N LYS A 235 -13.05 -3.46 8.41
CA LYS A 235 -12.65 -4.86 8.60
C LYS A 235 -12.57 -5.66 7.29
N PHE A 236 -13.06 -5.12 6.17
CA PHE A 236 -13.00 -5.70 4.83
C PHE A 236 -11.91 -5.06 3.94
N LYS A 237 -11.08 -4.20 4.48
CA LYS A 237 -10.04 -3.49 3.72
C LYS A 237 -8.88 -4.36 3.21
N ASN A 238 -8.71 -5.59 3.73
CA ASN A 238 -7.69 -6.51 3.23
C ASN A 238 -8.20 -7.25 1.97
N LEU A 239 -8.52 -6.47 0.93
CA LEU A 239 -8.98 -6.97 -0.37
C LEU A 239 -7.79 -7.26 -1.28
N THR A 240 -7.94 -8.23 -2.19
CA THR A 240 -6.94 -8.54 -3.22
C THR A 240 -6.75 -7.36 -4.18
N PHE A 241 -5.53 -7.13 -4.60
CA PHE A 241 -5.19 -6.14 -5.62
C PHE A 241 -3.92 -6.59 -6.37
N THR A 242 -3.74 -6.05 -7.58
CA THR A 242 -2.58 -6.32 -8.42
C THR A 242 -1.69 -5.08 -8.47
N THR A 243 -0.38 -5.26 -8.34
CA THR A 243 0.60 -4.18 -8.43
C THR A 243 1.98 -4.73 -8.82
N ARG A 244 2.73 -3.96 -9.58
CA ARG A 244 4.13 -4.20 -9.92
C ARG A 244 5.09 -3.83 -8.79
N HIS A 245 4.59 -3.21 -7.72
CA HIS A 245 5.40 -2.77 -6.59
C HIS A 245 5.56 -3.89 -5.56
N SER A 246 6.73 -3.96 -4.92
CA SER A 246 7.05 -5.01 -3.95
C SER A 246 6.23 -4.91 -2.65
N ARG A 247 5.90 -3.69 -2.23
CA ARG A 247 5.07 -3.38 -1.06
C ARG A 247 4.43 -2.01 -1.22
N VAL A 248 3.18 -1.88 -0.78
CA VAL A 248 2.45 -0.62 -0.73
C VAL A 248 2.00 -0.36 0.70
N ALA A 249 2.39 0.79 1.26
CA ALA A 249 1.97 1.18 2.61
C ALA A 249 0.44 1.33 2.67
N GLY A 250 -0.16 0.92 3.80
CA GLY A 250 -1.60 0.98 4.00
C GLY A 250 -2.40 -0.14 3.33
N LEU A 251 -1.90 -0.75 2.27
CA LEU A 251 -2.50 -1.93 1.67
C LEU A 251 -1.95 -3.20 2.35
N GLY A 252 -2.83 -4.13 2.62
CA GLY A 252 -2.48 -5.41 3.22
C GLY A 252 -1.70 -6.33 2.27
N ASN A 253 -1.79 -7.64 2.53
CA ASN A 253 -1.25 -8.61 1.59
C ASN A 253 -1.99 -8.53 0.26
N VAL A 254 -1.24 -8.53 -0.85
CA VAL A 254 -1.78 -8.50 -2.23
C VAL A 254 -2.77 -9.65 -2.52
N GLU A 255 -2.65 -10.77 -1.83
CA GLU A 255 -3.62 -11.88 -1.94
C GLU A 255 -4.96 -11.59 -1.27
N GLY A 256 -4.99 -10.60 -0.36
CA GLY A 256 -6.19 -10.25 0.39
C GLY A 256 -6.63 -11.33 1.40
N SER A 257 -7.82 -11.13 1.95
CA SER A 257 -8.48 -12.09 2.83
C SER A 257 -9.72 -12.69 2.14
N GLN A 258 -10.01 -13.95 2.42
CA GLN A 258 -11.22 -14.61 1.89
C GLN A 258 -12.50 -13.86 2.28
N LYS A 259 -12.52 -13.28 3.48
CA LYS A 259 -13.63 -12.46 3.98
C LYS A 259 -13.89 -11.24 3.09
N ALA A 260 -12.83 -10.48 2.74
CA ALA A 260 -12.93 -9.33 1.87
C ALA A 260 -13.30 -9.72 0.43
N LEU A 261 -12.77 -10.83 -0.05
CA LEU A 261 -13.09 -11.35 -1.37
C LEU A 261 -14.57 -11.78 -1.49
N ASN A 262 -15.11 -12.47 -0.47
CA ASN A 262 -16.54 -12.82 -0.43
C ASN A 262 -17.44 -11.57 -0.44
N MET A 263 -17.05 -10.51 0.27
CA MET A 263 -17.74 -9.23 0.23
C MET A 263 -17.71 -8.62 -1.18
N LEU A 264 -16.56 -8.68 -1.86
CA LEU A 264 -16.45 -8.18 -3.23
C LEU A 264 -17.38 -8.94 -4.18
N PHE A 265 -17.41 -10.27 -4.10
CA PHE A 265 -18.30 -11.08 -4.95
C PHE A 265 -19.77 -10.73 -4.73
N ALA A 266 -20.20 -10.58 -3.48
CA ALA A 266 -21.56 -10.20 -3.17
C ALA A 266 -21.93 -8.81 -3.71
N ILE A 267 -21.05 -7.82 -3.52
CA ILE A 267 -21.26 -6.47 -4.05
C ILE A 267 -21.27 -6.48 -5.58
N ARG A 268 -20.39 -7.22 -6.25
CA ARG A 268 -20.40 -7.36 -7.71
C ARG A 268 -21.68 -8.01 -8.22
N THR A 269 -22.19 -9.03 -7.52
CA THR A 269 -23.49 -9.64 -7.84
C THR A 269 -24.61 -8.59 -7.84
N LEU A 270 -24.63 -7.69 -6.84
CA LEU A 270 -25.62 -6.62 -6.77
C LEU A 270 -25.40 -5.57 -7.86
N GLN A 271 -24.16 -5.16 -8.09
CA GLN A 271 -23.79 -4.17 -9.11
C GLN A 271 -24.14 -4.64 -10.53
N GLU A 272 -23.93 -5.91 -10.85
CA GLU A 272 -24.37 -6.48 -12.12
C GLU A 272 -25.91 -6.56 -12.21
N ARG A 273 -26.58 -6.97 -11.13
CA ARG A 273 -28.05 -7.06 -11.08
C ARG A 273 -28.74 -5.73 -11.32
N PHE A 274 -28.22 -4.67 -10.71
CA PHE A 274 -28.86 -3.33 -10.74
C PHE A 274 -28.24 -2.37 -11.73
N ASP A 275 -27.23 -2.81 -12.46
CA ASP A 275 -26.47 -2.00 -13.42
C ASP A 275 -25.96 -0.66 -12.82
N ALA A 276 -25.46 -0.69 -11.58
CA ALA A 276 -25.07 0.48 -10.81
C ALA A 276 -23.81 0.23 -9.97
N ASP A 277 -23.04 1.28 -9.69
CA ASP A 277 -21.87 1.21 -8.81
C ASP A 277 -22.27 1.08 -7.33
N LEU A 278 -23.22 1.92 -6.88
CA LEU A 278 -23.67 1.93 -5.50
C LEU A 278 -24.85 0.98 -5.30
N CYS A 279 -24.59 -0.16 -4.67
CA CYS A 279 -25.57 -1.18 -4.28
C CYS A 279 -25.34 -1.67 -2.86
N ALA A 280 -24.48 -0.99 -2.11
CA ALA A 280 -24.17 -1.26 -0.73
C ALA A 280 -23.89 0.04 0.02
N THR A 281 -24.13 0.01 1.33
CA THR A 281 -23.81 1.11 2.24
C THR A 281 -22.76 0.65 3.23
N PHE A 282 -21.60 1.30 3.18
CA PHE A 282 -20.52 1.07 4.13
C PHE A 282 -20.59 2.08 5.26
N LEU A 283 -20.43 1.61 6.50
CA LEU A 283 -20.41 2.47 7.68
C LEU A 283 -19.12 2.23 8.44
N SER A 284 -18.40 3.30 8.75
CA SER A 284 -17.21 3.25 9.59
C SER A 284 -16.90 4.64 10.13
N GLY A 285 -16.36 4.74 11.35
CA GLY A 285 -15.77 5.99 11.83
C GLY A 285 -14.35 6.21 11.32
N THR A 286 -13.73 5.15 10.78
CA THR A 286 -12.32 5.13 10.40
C THR A 286 -12.11 4.32 9.11
N PRO A 287 -12.79 4.68 8.00
CA PRO A 287 -12.63 3.95 6.74
C PRO A 287 -11.19 4.00 6.22
N ILE A 288 -10.50 5.12 6.44
CA ILE A 288 -9.07 5.29 6.20
C ILE A 288 -8.37 5.23 7.55
N SER A 289 -7.57 4.21 7.77
CA SER A 289 -7.00 3.92 9.10
C SER A 289 -5.49 4.15 9.20
N ASN A 290 -4.74 4.10 8.11
CA ASN A 290 -3.29 4.19 8.13
C ASN A 290 -2.68 4.96 6.95
N SER A 291 -3.21 4.82 5.73
CA SER A 291 -2.70 5.47 4.52
C SER A 291 -3.83 5.80 3.55
N LEU A 292 -3.69 6.86 2.78
CA LEU A 292 -4.63 7.24 1.72
C LEU A 292 -4.72 6.20 0.60
N THR A 293 -3.74 5.31 0.46
CA THR A 293 -3.81 4.16 -0.46
C THR A 293 -5.01 3.24 -0.16
N GLU A 294 -5.51 3.23 1.07
CA GLU A 294 -6.71 2.46 1.45
C GLU A 294 -7.97 2.93 0.71
N MET A 295 -8.00 4.17 0.22
CA MET A 295 -9.10 4.70 -0.59
C MET A 295 -9.30 3.92 -1.90
N TYR A 296 -8.22 3.47 -2.53
CA TYR A 296 -8.30 2.61 -3.70
C TYR A 296 -9.17 1.38 -3.46
N LEU A 297 -9.06 0.74 -2.30
CA LEU A 297 -9.86 -0.44 -1.96
C LEU A 297 -11.34 -0.09 -1.72
N ILE A 298 -11.62 1.07 -1.14
CA ILE A 298 -13.00 1.57 -0.98
C ILE A 298 -13.62 1.79 -2.35
N PHE A 299 -12.90 2.44 -3.27
CA PHE A 299 -13.38 2.66 -4.63
C PHE A 299 -13.53 1.35 -5.41
N LYS A 300 -12.63 0.39 -5.21
CA LYS A 300 -12.75 -0.93 -5.81
C LYS A 300 -14.03 -1.64 -5.40
N TYR A 301 -14.56 -1.41 -4.19
CA TYR A 301 -15.88 -1.91 -3.80
C TYR A 301 -17.03 -1.09 -4.40
N LEU A 302 -16.99 0.24 -4.28
CA LEU A 302 -18.16 1.10 -4.44
C LEU A 302 -18.21 1.89 -5.75
N ARG A 303 -17.10 1.96 -6.52
CA ARG A 303 -17.00 2.74 -7.76
C ARG A 303 -16.28 2.03 -8.91
N PRO A 304 -16.50 0.73 -9.16
CA PRO A 304 -15.73 -0.01 -10.15
C PRO A 304 -15.90 0.51 -11.59
N ARG A 305 -17.10 0.94 -11.97
CA ARG A 305 -17.39 1.45 -13.33
C ARG A 305 -16.77 2.81 -13.55
N GLU A 306 -16.84 3.66 -12.53
CA GLU A 306 -16.22 4.98 -12.58
C GLU A 306 -14.69 4.85 -12.65
N MET A 307 -14.10 3.92 -11.86
CA MET A 307 -12.66 3.63 -11.96
C MET A 307 -12.28 3.12 -13.35
N LEU A 308 -13.09 2.26 -13.96
CA LEU A 308 -12.88 1.77 -15.32
C LEU A 308 -13.00 2.91 -16.35
N ARG A 309 -14.02 3.78 -16.22
CA ARG A 309 -14.21 4.96 -17.08
C ARG A 309 -12.99 5.88 -17.08
N GLN A 310 -12.35 6.06 -15.91
CA GLN A 310 -11.15 6.87 -15.72
C GLN A 310 -9.84 6.11 -15.96
N ARG A 311 -9.90 4.80 -16.28
CA ARG A 311 -8.74 3.91 -16.49
C ARG A 311 -7.82 3.82 -15.26
N ILE A 312 -8.42 3.82 -14.07
CA ILE A 312 -7.74 3.69 -12.76
C ILE A 312 -8.23 2.46 -11.98
N GLU A 313 -8.75 1.45 -12.68
CA GLU A 313 -9.31 0.23 -12.08
C GLU A 313 -8.25 -0.65 -11.41
N ASN A 314 -6.98 -0.58 -11.85
CA ASN A 314 -5.87 -1.24 -11.20
C ASN A 314 -5.12 -0.26 -10.27
N PHE A 315 -4.43 -0.82 -9.26
CA PHE A 315 -3.73 0.01 -8.28
C PHE A 315 -2.65 0.89 -8.91
N ASP A 316 -1.89 0.36 -9.85
CA ASP A 316 -0.78 1.09 -10.46
C ASP A 316 -1.27 2.28 -11.30
N GLY A 317 -2.40 2.12 -12.00
CA GLY A 317 -3.08 3.22 -12.71
C GLY A 317 -3.60 4.29 -11.75
N TRP A 318 -4.28 3.89 -10.67
CA TRP A 318 -4.74 4.80 -9.64
C TRP A 318 -3.58 5.56 -8.97
N ALA A 319 -2.53 4.85 -8.60
CA ALA A 319 -1.35 5.43 -7.97
C ALA A 319 -0.59 6.39 -8.92
N ALA A 320 -0.54 6.10 -10.22
CA ALA A 320 0.06 7.00 -11.20
C ALA A 320 -0.66 8.35 -11.29
N VAL A 321 -1.96 8.39 -11.00
CA VAL A 321 -2.77 9.63 -11.02
C VAL A 321 -2.66 10.38 -9.69
N PHE A 322 -2.75 9.69 -8.56
CA PHE A 322 -2.96 10.32 -7.24
C PHE A 322 -1.76 10.24 -6.30
N ALA A 323 -0.76 9.43 -6.59
CA ALA A 323 0.39 9.25 -5.71
C ALA A 323 1.71 9.37 -6.46
N ARG A 324 2.70 9.95 -5.81
CA ARG A 324 4.09 9.92 -6.29
C ARG A 324 4.85 8.84 -5.57
N LYS A 325 5.49 8.01 -6.36
CA LYS A 325 6.45 7.04 -5.89
C LYS A 325 7.74 7.76 -5.49
N THR A 326 8.12 7.63 -4.24
CA THR A 326 9.42 8.09 -3.76
C THR A 326 10.28 6.87 -3.45
N THR A 327 11.55 6.95 -3.82
CA THR A 327 12.54 5.98 -3.42
C THR A 327 13.19 6.51 -2.15
N ASP A 328 12.75 5.99 -1.01
CA ASP A 328 13.40 6.26 0.26
C ASP A 328 14.56 5.28 0.42
N PHE A 329 15.75 5.82 0.68
CA PHE A 329 16.90 5.01 1.02
C PHE A 329 16.89 4.76 2.52
N GLU A 330 16.77 3.50 2.89
CA GLU A 330 16.79 3.07 4.27
C GLU A 330 18.04 2.21 4.50
N PHE A 331 18.62 2.33 5.69
CA PHE A 331 19.63 1.36 6.09
C PHE A 331 18.96 0.03 6.39
N SER A 332 19.46 -1.02 5.80
CA SER A 332 19.07 -2.38 6.16
C SER A 332 19.51 -2.68 7.59
N VAL A 333 19.05 -3.78 8.14
CA VAL A 333 19.52 -4.28 9.45
C VAL A 333 21.04 -4.48 9.49
N THR A 334 21.65 -4.70 8.32
CA THR A 334 23.10 -4.87 8.13
C THR A 334 23.83 -3.55 7.85
N ASN A 335 23.15 -2.40 8.03
CA ASN A 335 23.70 -1.07 7.73
C ASN A 335 24.05 -0.83 6.25
N GLU A 336 23.45 -1.61 5.34
CA GLU A 336 23.52 -1.39 3.91
C GLU A 336 22.39 -0.46 3.48
N ILE A 337 22.67 0.44 2.55
CA ILE A 337 21.66 1.34 1.98
C ILE A 337 20.80 0.51 1.01
N ILE A 338 19.54 0.30 1.38
CA ILE A 338 18.53 -0.31 0.50
C ILE A 338 17.53 0.74 0.05
N ALA A 339 17.32 0.77 -1.26
CA ALA A 339 16.26 1.58 -1.83
C ALA A 339 14.89 0.92 -1.56
N LYS A 340 14.01 1.60 -0.86
CA LYS A 340 12.61 1.20 -0.72
C LYS A 340 11.71 2.20 -1.41
N GLU A 341 10.93 1.68 -2.33
CA GLU A 341 9.93 2.47 -3.01
C GLU A 341 8.66 2.54 -2.17
N ARG A 342 8.14 3.76 -1.98
CA ARG A 342 6.90 4.02 -1.23
C ARG A 342 6.04 5.05 -1.93
N PHE A 343 4.73 4.90 -1.84
CA PHE A 343 3.77 5.94 -2.16
C PHE A 343 3.57 6.79 -0.90
N ARG A 344 4.33 7.85 -0.77
CA ARG A 344 4.32 8.74 0.38
C ARG A 344 3.64 10.07 0.08
N HIS A 345 3.90 10.60 -1.11
CA HIS A 345 3.35 11.88 -1.53
C HIS A 345 2.10 11.67 -2.37
N PHE A 346 0.98 12.13 -1.87
CA PHE A 346 -0.26 12.19 -2.63
C PHE A 346 -0.37 13.53 -3.34
N ILE A 347 -0.70 13.47 -4.62
CA ILE A 347 -0.88 14.60 -5.52
C ILE A 347 -2.33 14.65 -5.98
N LYS A 348 -2.78 15.79 -6.53
CA LYS A 348 -4.18 15.97 -6.93
C LYS A 348 -5.15 15.65 -5.78
N VAL A 349 -4.79 16.12 -4.59
CA VAL A 349 -5.60 15.88 -3.38
C VAL A 349 -7.02 16.42 -3.51
N PRO A 350 -7.27 17.59 -4.12
CA PRO A 350 -8.63 18.07 -4.35
C PRO A 350 -9.47 17.09 -5.18
N GLU A 351 -8.93 16.58 -6.28
CA GLU A 351 -9.62 15.64 -7.17
C GLU A 351 -9.89 14.31 -6.46
N LEU A 352 -8.93 13.83 -5.67
CA LEU A 352 -9.09 12.62 -4.87
C LEU A 352 -10.16 12.82 -3.78
N ALA A 353 -10.18 13.98 -3.12
CA ALA A 353 -11.17 14.34 -2.12
C ALA A 353 -12.58 14.45 -2.72
N LEU A 354 -12.71 15.05 -3.91
CA LEU A 354 -13.98 15.09 -4.64
C LEU A 354 -14.47 13.70 -5.00
N PHE A 355 -13.59 12.85 -5.54
CA PHE A 355 -13.89 11.47 -5.89
C PHE A 355 -14.37 10.66 -4.68
N TYR A 356 -13.80 10.93 -3.50
CA TYR A 356 -14.22 10.34 -2.22
C TYR A 356 -15.57 10.90 -1.74
N ASN A 357 -15.74 12.22 -1.79
CA ASN A 357 -16.94 12.88 -1.29
C ASN A 357 -18.21 12.58 -2.10
N GLU A 358 -18.08 12.25 -3.40
CA GLU A 358 -19.22 11.83 -4.21
C GLU A 358 -19.98 10.63 -3.64
N ILE A 359 -19.30 9.72 -2.96
CA ILE A 359 -19.91 8.53 -2.34
C ILE A 359 -19.99 8.61 -0.81
N THR A 360 -19.35 9.62 -0.20
CA THR A 360 -19.12 9.64 1.25
C THR A 360 -19.93 10.74 1.94
N ASP A 361 -20.63 10.37 2.99
CA ASP A 361 -21.19 11.29 3.97
C ASP A 361 -20.26 11.38 5.18
N TYR A 362 -19.41 12.43 5.20
CA TYR A 362 -18.44 12.66 6.27
C TYR A 362 -18.97 13.67 7.27
N LYS A 363 -19.08 13.25 8.55
CA LYS A 363 -19.48 14.12 9.65
C LYS A 363 -18.65 13.85 10.90
N THR A 364 -18.25 14.94 11.56
CA THR A 364 -17.61 14.91 12.89
C THR A 364 -18.56 15.49 13.93
N ALA A 365 -18.25 15.30 15.20
CA ALA A 365 -19.01 15.89 16.29
C ALA A 365 -19.09 17.44 16.21
N ARG A 366 -18.07 18.08 15.65
CA ARG A 366 -18.02 19.53 15.43
C ARG A 366 -19.09 20.02 14.43
N HIS A 367 -19.36 19.23 13.40
CA HIS A 367 -20.34 19.59 12.34
C HIS A 367 -21.80 19.59 12.82
N ILE A 368 -22.10 18.96 13.95
CA ILE A 368 -23.50 18.78 14.42
C ILE A 368 -23.71 19.27 15.85
N SER A 369 -22.74 19.96 16.45
CA SER A 369 -22.81 20.46 17.83
C SER A 369 -23.32 19.39 18.80
N LEU A 370 -22.78 18.16 18.67
CA LEU A 370 -23.22 17.04 19.47
C LEU A 370 -22.89 17.26 20.94
N ASP A 371 -23.83 16.99 21.81
CA ASP A 371 -23.66 17.03 23.27
C ASP A 371 -22.84 15.79 23.71
N LYS A 372 -21.53 15.85 23.48
CA LYS A 372 -20.56 14.85 23.97
C LYS A 372 -19.44 15.57 24.73
N PRO A 373 -18.84 14.92 25.72
CA PRO A 373 -17.70 15.52 26.43
C PRO A 373 -16.54 15.84 25.48
N GLU A 374 -15.92 16.98 25.73
CA GLU A 374 -14.64 17.36 25.15
C GLU A 374 -13.50 16.51 25.77
N ILE A 375 -12.52 16.14 24.96
CA ILE A 375 -11.36 15.39 25.43
C ILE A 375 -10.28 16.40 25.84
N GLU A 376 -9.92 16.41 27.12
CA GLU A 376 -8.77 17.15 27.62
C GLU A 376 -7.54 16.24 27.65
N GLU A 377 -6.68 16.38 26.64
CA GLU A 377 -5.55 15.49 26.43
C GLU A 377 -4.30 15.97 27.17
N THR A 378 -3.68 15.11 27.96
CA THR A 378 -2.46 15.38 28.70
C THR A 378 -1.40 14.33 28.39
N LEU A 379 -0.28 14.72 27.81
CA LEU A 379 0.90 13.88 27.65
C LEU A 379 1.70 13.87 28.97
N VAL A 380 1.83 12.70 29.59
CA VAL A 380 2.57 12.51 30.83
C VAL A 380 3.94 11.92 30.47
N ASN A 381 4.96 12.79 30.46
CA ASN A 381 6.34 12.37 30.23
C ASN A 381 6.94 11.77 31.50
N ILE A 382 7.61 10.63 31.36
CA ILE A 382 8.22 9.86 32.44
C ILE A 382 9.69 9.66 32.09
N SER A 383 10.58 10.11 32.95
CA SER A 383 12.02 9.92 32.76
C SER A 383 12.41 8.45 32.98
N PRO A 384 13.24 7.87 32.11
CA PRO A 384 13.70 6.49 32.29
C PRO A 384 14.57 6.36 33.54
N ASN A 385 14.42 5.26 34.23
CA ASN A 385 15.31 4.93 35.36
C ASN A 385 16.68 4.41 34.85
N GLU A 386 17.63 4.20 35.75
CA GLU A 386 18.99 3.72 35.42
C GLU A 386 18.95 2.36 34.68
N GLU A 387 18.10 1.43 35.12
CA GLU A 387 17.96 0.11 34.48
C GLU A 387 17.41 0.25 33.05
N GLN A 388 16.43 1.12 32.84
CA GLN A 388 15.90 1.44 31.50
C GLN A 388 16.97 2.10 30.63
N ALA A 389 17.74 3.07 31.20
CA ALA A 389 18.85 3.73 30.50
C ALA A 389 19.94 2.72 30.09
N MET A 390 20.32 1.81 30.98
CA MET A 390 21.26 0.72 30.67
C MET A 390 20.67 -0.24 29.63
N PHE A 391 19.39 -0.56 29.72
CA PHE A 391 18.75 -1.46 28.76
C PHE A 391 18.60 -0.80 27.37
N ILE A 392 18.42 0.51 27.30
CA ILE A 392 18.49 1.26 26.04
C ILE A 392 19.84 1.04 25.36
N LYS A 393 20.95 1.14 26.09
CA LYS A 393 22.31 0.87 25.58
C LYS A 393 22.42 -0.58 25.05
N LYS A 394 21.89 -1.55 25.79
CA LYS A 394 21.83 -2.98 25.36
C LYS A 394 20.98 -3.18 24.10
N LEU A 395 19.84 -2.48 23.96
CA LEU A 395 19.02 -2.53 22.77
C LEU A 395 19.73 -1.93 21.55
N MET A 396 20.48 -0.84 21.73
CA MET A 396 21.29 -0.23 20.70
C MET A 396 22.39 -1.19 20.22
N GLU A 397 23.06 -1.86 21.13
CA GLU A 397 24.07 -2.90 20.84
C GLU A 397 23.46 -4.09 20.12
N PHE A 398 22.35 -4.63 20.61
CA PHE A 398 21.60 -5.70 19.96
C PHE A 398 21.17 -5.32 18.53
N ALA A 399 20.63 -4.14 18.35
CA ALA A 399 20.24 -3.65 17.02
C ALA A 399 21.44 -3.58 16.07
N ARG A 400 22.62 -3.22 16.56
CA ARG A 400 23.87 -3.16 15.81
C ARG A 400 24.44 -4.54 15.49
N THR A 401 24.56 -5.40 16.48
CA THR A 401 25.33 -6.66 16.38
C THR A 401 24.47 -7.89 16.03
N GLY A 402 23.17 -7.87 16.39
CA GLY A 402 22.30 -9.05 16.33
C GLY A 402 22.56 -10.07 17.43
N ASN A 403 23.43 -9.76 18.41
CA ASN A 403 23.68 -10.66 19.54
C ASN A 403 22.50 -10.64 20.51
N GLY A 404 21.72 -11.71 20.51
CA GLY A 404 20.55 -11.85 21.38
C GLY A 404 20.89 -11.91 22.88
N GLU A 405 22.09 -12.37 23.25
CA GLU A 405 22.51 -12.53 24.63
C GLU A 405 22.54 -11.20 25.38
N VAL A 406 22.87 -10.11 24.68
CA VAL A 406 22.90 -8.74 25.25
C VAL A 406 21.54 -8.35 25.85
N ILE A 407 20.44 -8.81 25.24
CA ILE A 407 19.05 -8.57 25.71
C ILE A 407 18.43 -9.76 26.43
N GLY A 408 19.24 -10.73 26.82
CA GLY A 408 18.79 -11.93 27.54
C GLY A 408 18.08 -12.97 26.67
N ARG A 409 18.34 -13.01 25.36
CA ARG A 409 17.84 -14.04 24.43
C ARG A 409 18.95 -14.98 23.99
N ALA A 410 18.54 -16.16 23.55
CA ALA A 410 19.42 -17.06 22.81
C ALA A 410 19.88 -16.43 21.48
N LYS A 411 20.93 -17.01 20.90
CA LYS A 411 21.44 -16.61 19.59
C LYS A 411 20.32 -16.64 18.54
N LEU A 412 20.22 -15.57 17.74
CA LEU A 412 19.20 -15.47 16.70
C LEU A 412 19.42 -16.48 15.57
N SER A 413 18.35 -17.10 15.11
CA SER A 413 18.33 -17.82 13.84
C SER A 413 18.45 -16.84 12.65
N SER A 414 18.86 -17.31 11.46
CA SER A 414 18.95 -16.48 10.24
C SER A 414 17.62 -15.81 9.86
N ARG A 415 16.48 -16.40 10.23
CA ARG A 415 15.15 -15.80 10.01
C ARG A 415 14.87 -14.70 11.02
N GLU A 416 15.21 -14.90 12.29
CA GLU A 416 15.05 -13.89 13.34
C GLU A 416 16.00 -12.72 13.15
N ASP A 417 17.22 -12.95 12.65
CA ASP A 417 18.16 -11.88 12.35
C ASP A 417 17.64 -10.94 11.25
N LYS A 418 16.93 -11.46 10.24
CA LYS A 418 16.21 -10.64 9.26
C LYS A 418 15.07 -9.82 9.89
N ALA A 419 14.54 -10.24 11.04
CA ALA A 419 13.51 -9.55 11.80
C ALA A 419 14.09 -8.81 13.03
N ARG A 420 15.40 -8.62 13.12
CA ARG A 420 16.12 -8.03 14.25
C ARG A 420 15.48 -6.74 14.76
N MET A 421 15.20 -5.80 13.85
CA MET A 421 14.62 -4.52 14.23
C MET A 421 13.19 -4.63 14.75
N LEU A 422 12.42 -5.60 14.28
CA LEU A 422 11.09 -5.89 14.83
C LEU A 422 11.19 -6.43 16.26
N ILE A 423 12.17 -7.30 16.50
CA ILE A 423 12.48 -7.81 17.84
C ILE A 423 12.92 -6.66 18.77
N ALA A 424 13.88 -5.83 18.30
CA ALA A 424 14.33 -4.65 19.04
C ALA A 424 13.16 -3.70 19.40
N THR A 425 12.28 -3.43 18.43
CA THR A 425 11.08 -2.60 18.64
C THR A 425 10.13 -3.22 19.69
N ASN A 426 9.96 -4.54 19.69
CA ASN A 426 9.12 -5.21 20.68
C ASN A 426 9.71 -5.09 22.10
N TYR A 427 11.02 -5.29 22.25
CA TYR A 427 11.70 -5.10 23.52
C TYR A 427 11.67 -3.64 23.99
N ALA A 428 11.84 -2.67 23.09
CA ALA A 428 11.70 -1.26 23.41
C ALA A 428 10.29 -0.90 23.89
N LYS A 429 9.25 -1.47 23.30
CA LYS A 429 7.86 -1.32 23.78
C LYS A 429 7.68 -1.89 25.20
N LYS A 430 8.20 -3.08 25.46
CA LYS A 430 8.14 -3.70 26.79
C LYS A 430 8.88 -2.88 27.83
N MET A 431 10.10 -2.46 27.50
CA MET A 431 10.94 -1.59 28.35
C MET A 431 10.21 -0.28 28.71
N SER A 432 9.62 0.38 27.72
CA SER A 432 8.93 1.64 27.96
C SER A 432 7.67 1.49 28.80
N ALA A 433 7.02 0.35 28.75
CA ALA A 433 5.83 0.05 29.55
C ALA A 433 6.20 -0.35 30.98
N ASP A 434 7.02 -1.38 31.12
CA ASP A 434 7.55 -1.87 32.39
C ASP A 434 8.70 -2.86 32.15
N MET A 435 9.81 -2.71 32.86
CA MET A 435 10.99 -3.57 32.73
C MET A 435 10.70 -5.02 33.12
N ARG A 436 9.77 -5.27 34.03
CA ARG A 436 9.34 -6.61 34.47
C ARG A 436 8.70 -7.43 33.35
N LEU A 437 8.23 -6.79 32.25
CA LEU A 437 7.80 -7.50 31.03
C LEU A 437 8.95 -8.14 30.23
N ILE A 438 10.18 -7.71 30.48
CA ILE A 438 11.39 -8.27 29.90
C ILE A 438 11.91 -9.40 30.76
N SER A 439 12.06 -9.16 32.08
CA SER A 439 12.50 -10.15 33.04
C SER A 439 11.92 -9.88 34.43
N PRO A 440 11.47 -10.92 35.16
CA PRO A 440 11.01 -10.77 36.55
C PRO A 440 12.10 -10.32 37.52
N ARG A 441 13.37 -10.30 37.08
CA ARG A 441 14.51 -9.84 37.92
C ARG A 441 14.55 -8.34 38.13
N TYR A 442 13.88 -7.56 37.25
CA TYR A 442 13.81 -6.13 37.41
C TYR A 442 12.86 -5.72 38.53
N ALA A 443 13.30 -4.74 39.35
CA ALA A 443 12.49 -4.22 40.44
C ALA A 443 11.33 -3.33 39.95
N ASP A 444 10.38 -3.11 40.84
CA ASP A 444 9.32 -2.12 40.61
C ASP A 444 9.89 -0.71 40.85
N PHE A 445 9.84 0.13 39.84
CA PHE A 445 10.34 1.49 39.92
C PHE A 445 9.22 2.46 40.31
N PRO A 446 9.38 3.29 41.40
CA PRO A 446 8.31 4.17 41.91
C PRO A 446 7.73 5.15 40.88
N GLU A 447 8.56 5.68 39.99
CA GLU A 447 8.15 6.62 38.92
C GLU A 447 7.87 5.92 37.60
N SER A 448 7.64 4.61 37.58
CA SER A 448 7.26 3.86 36.38
C SER A 448 5.90 4.31 35.84
N LYS A 449 5.62 4.01 34.58
CA LYS A 449 4.29 4.26 33.95
C LYS A 449 3.16 3.64 34.77
N VAL A 450 3.36 2.40 35.25
CA VAL A 450 2.36 1.67 36.04
C VAL A 450 2.08 2.39 37.34
N ASN A 451 3.14 2.81 38.08
CA ASN A 451 3.02 3.55 39.34
C ASN A 451 2.40 4.94 39.13
N THR A 452 2.85 5.67 38.13
CA THR A 452 2.32 7.00 37.80
C THR A 452 0.85 6.92 37.36
N CYS A 453 0.47 5.88 36.59
CA CYS A 453 -0.91 5.63 36.24
C CYS A 453 -1.73 5.28 37.49
N ALA A 454 -1.24 4.39 38.36
CA ALA A 454 -1.94 3.99 39.60
C ALA A 454 -2.23 5.21 40.48
N ARG A 455 -1.27 6.09 40.68
CA ARG A 455 -1.38 7.32 41.47
C ARG A 455 -2.47 8.23 40.91
N ARG A 456 -2.44 8.52 39.60
CA ARG A 456 -3.46 9.35 38.94
C ARG A 456 -4.84 8.72 38.96
N VAL A 457 -4.95 7.42 38.71
CA VAL A 457 -6.23 6.70 38.83
C VAL A 457 -6.77 6.84 40.26
N ALA A 458 -5.92 6.71 41.28
CA ALA A 458 -6.34 6.83 42.67
C ALA A 458 -6.72 8.26 43.08
N GLU A 459 -6.02 9.27 42.55
CA GLU A 459 -6.37 10.68 42.73
C GLU A 459 -7.76 10.98 42.17
N ILE A 460 -7.99 10.59 40.92
CA ILE A 460 -9.28 10.80 40.25
C ILE A 460 -10.39 9.93 40.88
N TYR A 461 -10.06 8.73 41.34
CA TYR A 461 -10.99 7.89 42.07
C TYR A 461 -11.50 8.58 43.34
N LYS A 462 -10.62 9.20 44.12
CA LYS A 462 -10.96 9.97 45.33
C LYS A 462 -11.76 11.24 44.98
N GLU A 463 -11.27 12.01 44.02
CA GLU A 463 -11.90 13.26 43.55
C GLU A 463 -13.34 13.00 43.06
N SER A 464 -13.56 11.96 42.31
CA SER A 464 -14.86 11.62 41.72
C SER A 464 -15.74 10.72 42.61
N ALA A 465 -15.36 10.50 43.86
CA ALA A 465 -16.07 9.56 44.75
C ALA A 465 -17.55 9.96 44.98
N LYS A 466 -17.84 11.25 45.16
CA LYS A 466 -19.20 11.77 45.38
C LYS A 466 -20.12 11.40 44.22
N HIS A 467 -19.63 11.38 42.98
CA HIS A 467 -20.45 11.13 41.79
C HIS A 467 -20.18 9.73 41.20
N ARG A 468 -19.40 8.90 41.89
CA ARG A 468 -18.99 7.55 41.45
C ARG A 468 -18.44 7.54 40.03
N GLY A 469 -17.56 8.50 39.69
CA GLY A 469 -16.92 8.62 38.39
C GLY A 469 -16.13 7.37 38.06
N THR A 470 -16.18 6.96 36.81
CA THR A 470 -15.50 5.76 36.32
C THR A 470 -14.32 6.13 35.43
N GLN A 471 -13.36 5.21 35.34
CA GLN A 471 -12.11 5.40 34.58
C GLN A 471 -11.84 4.18 33.71
N ILE A 472 -11.25 4.38 32.53
CA ILE A 472 -10.84 3.31 31.63
C ILE A 472 -9.32 3.38 31.42
N VAL A 473 -8.63 2.28 31.64
CA VAL A 473 -7.19 2.14 31.42
C VAL A 473 -6.96 1.23 30.23
N PHE A 474 -6.29 1.74 29.20
CA PHE A 474 -5.96 0.99 27.98
C PHE A 474 -4.51 0.54 27.98
N SER A 475 -4.28 -0.76 27.75
CA SER A 475 -2.97 -1.33 27.44
C SER A 475 -3.09 -2.54 26.52
N ASP A 476 -2.38 -2.52 25.39
CA ASP A 476 -2.24 -3.67 24.49
C ASP A 476 -0.99 -4.50 24.81
N ILE A 477 -0.14 -3.98 25.70
CA ILE A 477 1.09 -4.60 26.16
C ILE A 477 0.89 -5.15 27.59
N GLY A 478 1.45 -6.32 27.86
CA GLY A 478 1.33 -6.95 29.18
C GLY A 478 -0.11 -7.27 29.56
N THR A 479 -0.90 -7.77 28.63
CA THR A 479 -2.25 -8.30 28.87
C THR A 479 -2.21 -9.52 29.78
N PRO A 480 -3.30 -9.86 30.51
CA PRO A 480 -3.32 -10.96 31.45
C PRO A 480 -2.89 -12.28 30.83
N LYS A 481 -1.92 -12.96 31.44
CA LYS A 481 -1.44 -14.29 31.12
C LYS A 481 -1.17 -15.06 32.39
N GLN A 482 -1.49 -16.36 32.39
CA GLN A 482 -1.22 -17.22 33.53
C GLN A 482 0.28 -17.37 33.73
N ASN A 483 0.72 -17.21 34.99
CA ASN A 483 2.11 -17.40 35.46
C ASN A 483 3.17 -16.46 34.83
N GLU A 484 2.76 -15.38 34.17
CA GLU A 484 3.67 -14.35 33.69
C GLU A 484 3.34 -12.99 34.32
N PHE A 485 4.36 -12.16 34.53
CA PHE A 485 4.15 -10.77 34.94
C PHE A 485 3.31 -10.06 33.86
N ASN A 486 2.29 -9.34 34.29
CA ASN A 486 1.46 -8.53 33.41
C ASN A 486 1.09 -7.20 34.06
N ILE A 487 0.86 -6.18 33.23
CA ILE A 487 0.55 -4.82 33.67
C ILE A 487 -0.79 -4.74 34.40
N TYR A 488 -1.76 -5.55 34.02
CA TYR A 488 -3.10 -5.51 34.55
C TYR A 488 -3.12 -5.92 36.04
N ASP A 489 -2.48 -7.04 36.36
CA ASP A 489 -2.37 -7.49 37.74
C ASP A 489 -1.51 -6.54 38.57
N ALA A 490 -0.39 -6.06 37.99
CA ALA A 490 0.48 -5.10 38.68
C ALA A 490 -0.26 -3.81 39.04
N LEU A 491 -1.03 -3.24 38.08
CA LEU A 491 -1.82 -2.04 38.33
C LEU A 491 -2.94 -2.30 39.35
N LYS A 492 -3.63 -3.43 39.25
CA LYS A 492 -4.70 -3.79 40.22
C LYS A 492 -4.14 -3.96 41.62
N GLN A 493 -3.00 -4.65 41.78
CA GLN A 493 -2.32 -4.83 43.08
C GLN A 493 -1.97 -3.49 43.73
N LYS A 494 -1.44 -2.52 42.93
CA LYS A 494 -1.12 -1.18 43.42
C LYS A 494 -2.37 -0.38 43.80
N LEU A 495 -3.40 -0.42 42.97
CA LEU A 495 -4.65 0.28 43.28
C LEU A 495 -5.31 -0.25 44.54
N VAL A 496 -5.25 -1.56 44.79
CA VAL A 496 -5.81 -2.18 45.99
C VAL A 496 -4.87 -2.03 47.20
N GLY A 497 -3.58 -2.40 47.04
CA GLY A 497 -2.63 -2.43 48.12
C GLY A 497 -2.14 -1.06 48.59
N ASP A 498 -1.68 -0.22 47.63
CA ASP A 498 -1.05 1.06 47.94
C ASP A 498 -2.07 2.17 48.08
N HIS A 499 -3.19 2.09 47.32
CA HIS A 499 -4.18 3.19 47.28
C HIS A 499 -5.52 2.86 47.90
N GLY A 500 -5.73 1.62 48.40
CA GLY A 500 -6.91 1.21 49.15
C GLY A 500 -8.22 1.16 48.37
N ILE A 501 -8.15 1.05 47.02
CA ILE A 501 -9.35 0.93 46.18
C ILE A 501 -9.91 -0.49 46.31
N PRO A 502 -11.21 -0.67 46.61
CA PRO A 502 -11.79 -2.00 46.76
C PRO A 502 -11.60 -2.87 45.51
N ALA A 503 -11.11 -4.08 45.68
CA ALA A 503 -10.83 -5.01 44.59
C ALA A 503 -12.06 -5.30 43.70
N GLY A 504 -13.26 -5.25 44.26
CA GLY A 504 -14.54 -5.42 43.51
C GLY A 504 -14.93 -4.24 42.63
N GLU A 505 -14.31 -3.07 42.79
CA GLU A 505 -14.55 -1.88 41.93
C GLU A 505 -13.56 -1.81 40.76
N ILE A 506 -12.60 -2.79 40.66
CA ILE A 506 -11.61 -2.88 39.60
C ILE A 506 -11.80 -4.17 38.83
N THR A 507 -11.91 -4.12 37.51
CA THR A 507 -12.10 -5.32 36.68
C THR A 507 -11.32 -5.24 35.38
N PHE A 508 -11.04 -6.40 34.79
CA PHE A 508 -10.42 -6.53 33.47
C PHE A 508 -11.50 -6.90 32.46
N ILE A 509 -11.50 -6.28 31.29
CA ILE A 509 -12.42 -6.67 30.20
C ILE A 509 -12.25 -8.15 29.79
N HIS A 510 -11.05 -8.71 30.03
CA HIS A 510 -10.70 -10.09 29.70
C HIS A 510 -11.46 -11.11 30.55
N ASP A 511 -11.95 -10.72 31.74
CA ASP A 511 -12.70 -11.58 32.65
C ASP A 511 -14.17 -11.75 32.22
N TRP A 512 -14.60 -10.98 31.23
CA TRP A 512 -15.97 -10.93 30.76
C TRP A 512 -16.12 -11.54 29.37
N THR A 513 -17.01 -12.50 29.25
CA THR A 513 -17.40 -13.09 27.96
C THR A 513 -18.43 -12.20 27.25
N GLU A 514 -18.64 -12.36 25.95
CA GLU A 514 -19.65 -11.62 25.19
C GLU A 514 -21.04 -11.72 25.84
N ARG A 515 -21.33 -12.84 26.49
CA ARG A 515 -22.62 -13.07 27.19
C ARG A 515 -22.73 -12.26 28.49
N THR A 516 -21.65 -12.02 29.20
CA THR A 516 -21.62 -11.33 30.51
C THR A 516 -21.27 -9.85 30.40
N LYS A 517 -20.75 -9.38 29.28
CA LYS A 517 -20.43 -7.95 29.04
C LYS A 517 -21.62 -6.98 29.31
N PRO A 518 -22.88 -7.29 28.99
CA PRO A 518 -24.00 -6.39 29.33
C PRO A 518 -24.11 -6.10 30.82
N GLU A 519 -23.77 -7.06 31.68
CA GLU A 519 -23.74 -6.87 33.13
C GLU A 519 -22.56 -5.93 33.53
N LEU A 520 -21.38 -6.08 32.92
CA LEU A 520 -20.27 -5.16 33.11
C LEU A 520 -20.70 -3.74 32.78
N PHE A 521 -21.36 -3.53 31.63
CA PHE A 521 -21.81 -2.20 31.20
C PHE A 521 -22.77 -1.58 32.22
N ARG A 522 -23.71 -2.37 32.72
CA ARG A 522 -24.64 -1.93 33.77
C ARG A 522 -23.88 -1.52 35.02
N LYS A 523 -22.95 -2.35 35.53
CA LYS A 523 -22.16 -2.08 36.73
C LYS A 523 -21.25 -0.83 36.58
N MET A 524 -20.68 -0.60 35.40
CA MET A 524 -19.91 0.61 35.10
C MET A 524 -20.80 1.86 35.07
N ASN A 525 -21.96 1.81 34.39
CA ASN A 525 -22.89 2.93 34.29
C ASN A 525 -23.57 3.24 35.62
N GLN A 526 -23.69 2.26 36.53
CA GLN A 526 -24.16 2.47 37.93
C GLN A 526 -23.00 2.99 38.84
N GLY A 527 -21.75 2.92 38.42
CA GLY A 527 -20.58 3.25 39.21
C GLY A 527 -20.23 2.20 40.27
N THR A 528 -20.76 0.97 40.16
CA THR A 528 -20.40 -0.16 41.04
C THR A 528 -18.97 -0.64 40.72
N ILE A 529 -18.60 -0.72 39.45
CA ILE A 529 -17.23 -0.89 38.96
C ILE A 529 -16.75 0.50 38.53
N ARG A 530 -15.64 0.97 39.08
CA ARG A 530 -15.16 2.31 38.82
C ARG A 530 -13.87 2.35 37.99
N VAL A 531 -13.11 1.25 37.91
CA VAL A 531 -11.90 1.17 37.11
C VAL A 531 -11.97 -0.07 36.20
N LEU A 532 -11.95 0.15 34.89
CA LEU A 532 -11.91 -0.88 33.85
C LEU A 532 -10.56 -0.86 33.14
N LEU A 533 -9.87 -2.01 33.14
CA LEU A 533 -8.67 -2.20 32.34
C LEU A 533 -9.00 -3.00 31.08
N GLY A 534 -8.48 -2.58 29.91
CA GLY A 534 -8.77 -3.26 28.66
C GLY A 534 -7.77 -2.99 27.53
N SER A 535 -7.71 -3.92 26.56
CA SER A 535 -6.96 -3.75 25.32
C SER A 535 -7.83 -3.08 24.26
N THR A 536 -7.20 -2.50 23.23
CA THR A 536 -7.91 -1.88 22.09
C THR A 536 -8.93 -2.84 21.47
N ASP A 537 -8.55 -4.09 21.21
CA ASP A 537 -9.44 -5.06 20.57
C ASP A 537 -10.68 -5.39 21.41
N LYS A 538 -10.54 -5.53 22.72
CA LYS A 538 -11.65 -5.94 23.61
C LYS A 538 -12.42 -4.78 24.21
N ALA A 539 -11.74 -3.67 24.50
CA ALA A 539 -12.34 -2.47 25.09
C ALA A 539 -12.50 -1.31 24.08
N GLY A 540 -11.82 -1.33 22.96
CA GLY A 540 -11.95 -0.33 21.90
C GLY A 540 -13.19 -0.51 21.01
N THR A 541 -13.88 -1.66 21.05
CA THR A 541 -15.08 -1.92 20.25
C THR A 541 -16.23 -2.44 21.10
N GLY A 542 -17.46 -1.99 20.81
CA GLY A 542 -18.68 -2.53 21.44
C GLY A 542 -18.92 -2.16 22.91
N LEU A 543 -18.06 -1.38 23.59
CA LEU A 543 -18.31 -0.91 24.96
C LEU A 543 -19.37 0.19 25.02
N ASN A 544 -20.29 0.09 25.98
CA ASN A 544 -21.30 1.09 26.27
C ASN A 544 -21.28 1.43 27.78
N VAL A 545 -20.21 2.09 28.23
CA VAL A 545 -19.88 2.35 29.64
C VAL A 545 -19.68 3.83 29.95
N GLN A 546 -20.07 4.70 29.03
CA GLN A 546 -19.71 6.12 29.03
C GLN A 546 -20.38 6.99 30.08
N GLU A 547 -21.50 6.57 30.70
CA GLU A 547 -22.38 7.46 31.49
C GLU A 547 -21.66 8.18 32.63
N ARG A 548 -20.59 7.60 33.18
CA ARG A 548 -19.83 8.11 34.31
C ARG A 548 -18.35 8.27 34.08
N VAL A 549 -17.85 8.12 32.84
CA VAL A 549 -16.42 8.17 32.54
C VAL A 549 -15.91 9.59 32.73
N VAL A 550 -14.96 9.77 33.66
CA VAL A 550 -14.32 11.07 33.97
C VAL A 550 -12.87 11.13 33.49
N ALA A 551 -12.23 9.94 33.28
CA ALA A 551 -10.87 9.89 32.74
C ALA A 551 -10.61 8.62 31.94
N MET A 552 -9.68 8.73 31.01
CA MET A 552 -9.08 7.65 30.25
C MET A 552 -7.56 7.70 30.39
N HIS A 553 -6.93 6.52 30.43
CA HIS A 553 -5.49 6.37 30.61
C HIS A 553 -4.93 5.45 29.55
N HIS A 554 -3.91 5.89 28.81
CA HIS A 554 -3.24 5.11 27.75
C HIS A 554 -1.81 4.78 28.20
N ILE A 555 -1.60 3.56 28.74
CA ILE A 555 -0.28 3.11 29.17
C ILE A 555 0.63 2.88 27.95
N ASP A 556 0.03 2.47 26.84
CA ASP A 556 0.70 2.37 25.55
C ASP A 556 -0.02 3.16 24.46
N ILE A 557 0.75 3.59 23.47
CA ILE A 557 0.25 4.36 22.33
C ILE A 557 0.08 3.42 21.14
N PRO A 558 -1.12 3.32 20.52
CA PRO A 558 -1.32 2.51 19.34
C PRO A 558 -0.58 3.07 18.12
N TRP A 559 -0.40 2.26 17.08
CA TRP A 559 0.24 2.68 15.83
C TRP A 559 -0.71 3.37 14.84
N LYS A 560 -2.00 3.08 14.95
CA LYS A 560 -3.02 3.58 14.01
C LYS A 560 -3.88 4.66 14.66
N PRO A 561 -4.10 5.78 13.95
CA PRO A 561 -5.05 6.80 14.40
C PRO A 561 -6.42 6.24 14.76
N SER A 562 -6.91 5.30 13.95
CA SER A 562 -8.21 4.66 14.15
C SER A 562 -8.34 3.92 15.49
N GLU A 563 -7.28 3.27 15.95
CA GLU A 563 -7.26 2.56 17.24
C GLU A 563 -7.33 3.56 18.41
N PHE A 564 -6.62 4.68 18.28
CA PHE A 564 -6.64 5.75 19.29
C PHE A 564 -8.01 6.44 19.35
N GLU A 565 -8.60 6.75 18.20
CA GLU A 565 -9.94 7.31 18.10
C GLU A 565 -11.01 6.37 18.65
N GLN A 566 -10.89 5.06 18.42
CA GLN A 566 -11.77 4.05 18.99
C GLN A 566 -11.66 4.01 20.52
N ARG A 567 -10.47 4.07 21.11
CA ARG A 567 -10.27 4.16 22.56
C ARG A 567 -10.93 5.43 23.09
N ASN A 568 -10.66 6.57 22.52
CA ASN A 568 -11.19 7.87 22.93
C ASN A 568 -12.72 7.95 22.83
N GLY A 569 -13.29 7.37 21.80
CA GLY A 569 -14.74 7.29 21.58
C GLY A 569 -15.49 6.39 22.58
N ARG A 570 -14.80 5.78 23.56
CA ARG A 570 -15.44 5.02 24.65
C ARG A 570 -15.75 5.88 25.88
N GLY A 571 -14.90 6.85 26.17
CA GLY A 571 -15.13 7.78 27.29
C GLY A 571 -15.81 9.07 26.85
N ALA A 572 -15.34 9.67 25.77
CA ALA A 572 -15.96 10.86 25.20
C ALA A 572 -17.11 10.52 24.25
N ARG A 573 -18.21 10.07 24.82
CA ARG A 573 -19.41 9.65 24.09
C ARG A 573 -20.64 10.31 24.68
N GLN A 574 -21.65 10.53 23.84
CA GLN A 574 -22.96 11.06 24.27
C GLN A 574 -23.57 10.21 25.40
N GLY A 575 -24.27 10.87 26.30
CA GLY A 575 -24.91 10.24 27.48
C GLY A 575 -24.00 10.16 28.69
N ASN A 576 -22.83 10.80 28.68
CA ASN A 576 -21.99 10.96 29.84
C ASN A 576 -22.47 12.12 30.70
N TRP A 577 -23.47 11.84 31.54
CA TRP A 577 -24.11 12.87 32.36
C TRP A 577 -23.24 13.34 33.52
N VAL A 578 -22.33 12.48 34.05
CA VAL A 578 -21.41 12.87 35.12
C VAL A 578 -20.38 13.89 34.62
N ALA A 579 -19.82 13.70 33.46
CA ALA A 579 -18.90 14.66 32.86
C ALA A 579 -19.63 16.00 32.58
N LYS A 580 -20.86 15.92 32.09
CA LYS A 580 -21.67 17.10 31.76
C LYS A 580 -22.02 17.92 32.98
N GLU A 581 -22.53 17.29 34.06
CA GLU A 581 -23.02 18.00 35.23
C GLU A 581 -21.88 18.48 36.17
N TYR A 582 -20.80 17.72 36.29
CA TYR A 582 -19.79 17.96 37.35
C TYR A 582 -18.38 18.29 36.85
N TYR A 583 -18.08 18.05 35.56
CA TYR A 583 -16.73 18.25 35.01
C TYR A 583 -16.71 19.17 33.78
N GLY A 584 -17.70 20.09 33.67
CA GLY A 584 -17.77 21.07 32.56
C GLY A 584 -17.84 20.42 31.18
N ASN A 585 -18.48 19.26 31.08
CA ASN A 585 -18.58 18.42 29.88
C ASN A 585 -17.21 18.02 29.30
N LYS A 586 -16.23 17.72 30.17
CA LYS A 586 -14.88 17.29 29.80
C LYS A 586 -14.55 15.93 30.37
N VAL A 587 -13.75 15.15 29.60
CA VAL A 587 -13.15 13.89 30.03
C VAL A 587 -11.64 14.03 29.89
N ARG A 588 -10.90 13.79 30.96
CA ARG A 588 -9.45 13.84 30.98
C ARG A 588 -8.87 12.61 30.28
N ASN A 589 -7.88 12.82 29.43
CA ASN A 589 -7.23 11.78 28.64
C ASN A 589 -5.73 11.78 28.83
N PHE A 590 -5.21 10.84 29.65
CA PHE A 590 -3.81 10.78 30.00
C PHE A 590 -3.07 9.78 29.11
N ILE A 591 -2.00 10.24 28.46
CA ILE A 591 -1.14 9.44 27.60
C ILE A 591 0.24 9.37 28.26
N TYR A 592 0.63 8.14 28.68
CA TYR A 592 1.91 7.94 29.36
C TYR A 592 3.01 7.63 28.36
N ALA A 593 4.04 8.45 28.31
CA ALA A 593 5.18 8.31 27.41
C ALA A 593 6.48 8.29 28.21
N THR A 594 7.31 7.27 28.01
CA THR A 594 8.67 7.24 28.57
C THR A 594 9.57 8.07 27.64
N GLU A 595 10.30 9.02 28.22
CA GLU A 595 11.29 9.83 27.49
C GLU A 595 12.39 8.93 26.90
N ARG A 596 13.04 9.38 25.84
CA ARG A 596 14.08 8.60 25.12
C ARG A 596 13.62 7.20 24.76
N SER A 597 12.34 7.05 24.41
CA SER A 597 11.75 5.79 23.99
C SER A 597 10.90 5.97 22.72
N LEU A 598 10.35 4.87 22.21
CA LEU A 598 9.47 4.87 21.04
C LEU A 598 8.15 5.62 21.25
N ASP A 599 7.77 5.97 22.49
CA ASP A 599 6.44 6.48 22.77
C ASP A 599 6.21 7.89 22.24
N ASN A 600 7.13 8.82 22.51
CA ASN A 600 7.01 10.19 21.99
C ASN A 600 7.03 10.22 20.45
N TYR A 601 7.88 9.38 19.86
CA TYR A 601 7.93 9.24 18.42
C TYR A 601 6.59 8.72 17.84
N LYS A 602 6.02 7.67 18.45
CA LYS A 602 4.72 7.12 18.06
C LYS A 602 3.61 8.15 18.22
N PHE A 603 3.61 8.93 19.29
CA PHE A 603 2.62 9.97 19.52
C PHE A 603 2.64 11.03 18.41
N ASN A 604 3.83 11.54 18.08
CA ASN A 604 3.97 12.52 17.00
C ASN A 604 3.56 11.97 15.63
N LEU A 605 3.96 10.75 15.33
CA LEU A 605 3.56 10.07 14.11
C LEU A 605 2.03 9.90 14.01
N LEU A 606 1.40 9.52 15.13
CA LEU A 606 -0.04 9.34 15.22
C LEU A 606 -0.78 10.66 14.94
N LYS A 607 -0.31 11.76 15.56
CA LYS A 607 -0.89 13.10 15.36
C LYS A 607 -0.76 13.59 13.91
N ASN A 608 0.40 13.39 13.29
CA ASN A 608 0.60 13.73 11.89
C ASN A 608 -0.34 12.94 10.97
N LYS A 609 -0.50 11.63 11.22
CA LYS A 609 -1.44 10.79 10.44
C LYS A 609 -2.90 11.25 10.62
N GLN A 610 -3.32 11.61 11.84
CA GLN A 610 -4.66 12.15 12.07
C GLN A 610 -4.88 13.44 11.27
N LEU A 611 -3.88 14.33 11.25
CA LEU A 611 -3.97 15.61 10.56
C LEU A 611 -4.21 15.43 9.05
N PHE A 612 -3.39 14.66 8.34
CA PHE A 612 -3.54 14.53 6.88
C PHE A 612 -4.81 13.78 6.49
N ILE A 613 -5.25 12.78 7.28
CA ILE A 613 -6.52 12.10 7.04
C ILE A 613 -7.69 13.08 7.19
N ALA A 614 -7.66 13.94 8.22
CA ALA A 614 -8.70 14.95 8.44
C ALA A 614 -8.73 15.99 7.32
N GLN A 615 -7.58 16.48 6.87
CA GLN A 615 -7.47 17.44 5.76
C GLN A 615 -8.11 16.90 4.47
N MET A 616 -7.82 15.65 4.13
CA MET A 616 -8.42 15.01 2.95
C MET A 616 -9.93 14.81 3.10
N LYS A 617 -10.42 14.33 4.26
CA LYS A 617 -11.84 14.09 4.50
C LYS A 617 -12.67 15.36 4.55
N ASN A 618 -12.12 16.45 5.07
CA ASN A 618 -12.75 17.78 5.08
C ASN A 618 -12.84 18.43 3.71
N CYS A 619 -12.25 17.80 2.68
CA CYS A 619 -12.19 18.35 1.34
C CYS A 619 -11.57 19.76 1.31
N GLU A 620 -10.43 19.94 2.00
CA GLU A 620 -9.68 21.19 1.99
C GLU A 620 -9.00 21.37 0.64
N LEU A 621 -9.72 21.94 -0.31
CA LEU A 621 -9.32 22.07 -1.73
C LEU A 621 -8.04 22.91 -1.95
N ASN A 622 -7.61 23.64 -0.93
CA ASN A 622 -6.36 24.43 -0.97
C ASN A 622 -5.09 23.58 -0.87
N ILE A 623 -5.21 22.31 -0.41
CA ILE A 623 -4.08 21.42 -0.22
C ILE A 623 -3.96 20.53 -1.46
N ARG A 624 -2.92 20.76 -2.26
CA ARG A 624 -2.68 20.02 -3.52
C ARG A 624 -1.85 18.74 -3.32
N THR A 625 -1.04 18.72 -2.27
CA THR A 625 -0.15 17.59 -1.98
C THR A 625 -0.16 17.28 -0.49
N ILE A 626 -0.20 15.99 -0.15
CA ILE A 626 -0.08 15.49 1.22
C ILE A 626 1.14 14.57 1.30
N ASP A 627 1.96 14.75 2.34
CA ASP A 627 3.06 13.87 2.70
C ASP A 627 2.68 13.04 3.94
N GLU A 628 2.48 11.74 3.76
CA GLU A 628 2.10 10.82 4.86
C GLU A 628 3.24 10.47 5.83
N GLY A 629 4.47 10.92 5.55
CA GLY A 629 5.64 10.53 6.33
C GLY A 629 6.21 9.16 5.97
N ALA A 630 7.34 8.80 6.61
CA ALA A 630 8.18 7.69 6.16
C ALA A 630 7.88 6.34 6.82
N ILE A 631 7.10 6.25 7.91
CA ILE A 631 7.06 5.06 8.75
C ILE A 631 5.70 4.40 8.78
N ASP A 632 5.68 3.12 8.42
CA ASP A 632 4.55 2.20 8.53
C ASP A 632 4.79 1.17 9.64
N GLU A 633 3.70 0.69 10.26
CA GLU A 633 3.69 -0.33 11.32
C GLU A 633 4.49 -1.60 10.96
N ASN A 634 4.48 -1.96 9.68
CA ASN A 634 5.09 -3.20 9.18
C ASN A 634 6.52 -3.03 8.63
N SER A 635 7.00 -1.80 8.48
CA SER A 635 8.31 -1.56 7.85
C SER A 635 9.48 -1.59 8.83
N GLY A 636 9.21 -1.42 10.12
CA GLY A 636 10.25 -1.22 11.14
C GLY A 636 10.96 0.11 10.98
N MET A 637 11.65 0.54 12.03
CA MET A 637 12.53 1.71 11.99
C MET A 637 13.88 1.30 11.43
N ASN A 638 14.57 2.22 10.76
CA ASN A 638 15.97 1.96 10.45
C ASN A 638 16.84 2.07 11.72
N TYR A 639 18.05 1.52 11.66
CA TYR A 639 18.96 1.51 12.78
C TYR A 639 19.29 2.92 13.29
N SER A 640 19.59 3.87 12.39
CA SER A 640 19.96 5.23 12.77
C SER A 640 18.81 6.00 13.43
N GLU A 641 17.58 5.87 12.92
CA GLU A 641 16.37 6.45 13.56
C GLU A 641 16.11 5.83 14.93
N TYR A 642 16.25 4.51 15.04
CA TYR A 642 16.07 3.80 16.30
C TYR A 642 17.06 4.28 17.36
N ILE A 643 18.34 4.42 16.99
CA ILE A 643 19.39 4.92 17.87
C ILE A 643 19.13 6.37 18.26
N ALA A 644 18.81 7.24 17.31
CA ALA A 644 18.55 8.66 17.56
C ALA A 644 17.37 8.86 18.53
N ILE A 645 16.31 8.08 18.38
CA ILE A 645 15.13 8.14 19.27
C ILE A 645 15.47 7.65 20.67
N LEU A 646 16.18 6.53 20.80
CA LEU A 646 16.54 5.96 22.08
C LEU A 646 17.60 6.77 22.84
N SER A 647 18.53 7.42 22.13
CA SER A 647 19.52 8.29 22.74
C SER A 647 18.93 9.61 23.24
N GLY A 648 17.76 10.00 22.69
CA GLY A 648 17.16 11.32 22.94
C GLY A 648 17.97 12.48 22.35
N ASP A 649 18.92 12.19 21.46
CA ASP A 649 19.80 13.16 20.84
C ASP A 649 19.20 13.66 19.52
N THR A 650 18.78 14.92 19.54
CA THR A 650 18.19 15.57 18.35
C THR A 650 19.20 15.71 17.20
N SER A 651 20.48 15.87 17.53
CA SER A 651 21.55 15.99 16.52
C SER A 651 21.75 14.69 15.74
N LEU A 652 21.62 13.53 16.39
CA LEU A 652 21.67 12.23 15.72
C LEU A 652 20.45 12.01 14.82
N LEU A 653 19.27 12.54 15.21
CA LEU A 653 18.07 12.47 14.37
C LEU A 653 18.23 13.35 13.11
N GLU A 654 18.82 14.54 13.30
CA GLU A 654 19.08 15.48 12.22
C GLU A 654 20.15 14.94 11.26
N LYS A 655 21.23 14.35 11.81
CA LYS A 655 22.23 13.60 11.03
C LYS A 655 21.58 12.50 10.18
N SER A 656 20.73 11.67 10.78
CA SER A 656 20.03 10.61 10.05
C SER A 656 19.12 11.14 8.92
N ARG A 657 18.49 12.30 9.12
CA ARG A 657 17.68 12.97 8.08
C ARG A 657 18.54 13.51 6.94
N LEU A 658 19.69 14.10 7.27
CA LEU A 658 20.65 14.62 6.28
C LEU A 658 21.30 13.48 5.49
N GLU A 659 21.75 12.41 6.15
CA GLU A 659 22.27 11.20 5.49
C GLU A 659 21.27 10.64 4.48
N LYS A 660 19.98 10.58 4.83
CA LYS A 660 18.92 10.16 3.90
C LYS A 660 18.80 11.10 2.70
N LYS A 661 18.80 12.41 2.93
CA LYS A 661 18.71 13.38 1.84
C LYS A 661 19.89 13.28 0.88
N VAL A 662 21.11 13.18 1.43
CA VAL A 662 22.33 12.99 0.64
C VAL A 662 22.26 11.70 -0.18
N ALA A 663 21.86 10.58 0.45
CA ALA A 663 21.74 9.29 -0.23
C ALA A 663 20.70 9.32 -1.37
N VAL A 664 19.57 10.01 -1.17
CA VAL A 664 18.55 10.21 -2.21
C VAL A 664 19.12 11.00 -3.38
N LEU A 665 19.80 12.13 -3.11
CA LEU A 665 20.38 12.97 -4.15
C LEU A 665 21.49 12.24 -4.92
N GLU A 666 22.31 11.43 -4.25
CA GLU A 666 23.34 10.58 -4.89
C GLU A 666 22.73 9.51 -5.80
N SER A 667 21.62 8.91 -5.36
CA SER A 667 20.90 7.94 -6.18
C SER A 667 20.25 8.60 -7.41
N LEU A 668 19.64 9.77 -7.23
CA LEU A 668 19.11 10.55 -8.35
C LEU A 668 20.22 10.93 -9.34
N LYS A 669 21.36 11.34 -8.84
CA LYS A 669 22.57 11.62 -9.66
C LYS A 669 23.02 10.37 -10.42
N SER A 670 23.10 9.23 -9.76
CA SER A 670 23.45 7.95 -10.38
C SER A 670 22.43 7.53 -11.44
N THR A 671 21.14 7.75 -11.20
CA THR A 671 20.08 7.46 -12.17
C THR A 671 20.18 8.38 -13.37
N HIS A 672 20.40 9.67 -13.14
CA HIS A 672 20.62 10.66 -14.22
C HIS A 672 21.80 10.25 -15.12
N PHE A 673 22.94 9.85 -14.55
CA PHE A 673 24.07 9.37 -15.37
C PHE A 673 23.76 8.08 -16.14
N ARG A 674 22.95 7.18 -15.57
CA ARG A 674 22.50 5.98 -16.30
C ARG A 674 21.57 6.35 -17.47
N GLU A 675 20.69 7.32 -17.28
CA GLU A 675 19.83 7.83 -18.35
C GLU A 675 20.63 8.53 -19.46
N ILE A 676 21.62 9.35 -19.09
CA ILE A 676 22.55 9.95 -20.06
C ILE A 676 23.28 8.88 -20.88
N ASN A 677 23.79 7.84 -20.21
CA ASN A 677 24.48 6.76 -20.91
C ASN A 677 23.54 5.99 -21.84
N ARG A 678 22.32 5.68 -21.40
CA ARG A 678 21.28 5.07 -22.27
C ARG A 678 20.98 5.96 -23.48
N SER A 679 20.78 7.25 -23.25
CA SER A 679 20.51 8.22 -24.32
C SER A 679 21.69 8.34 -25.28
N ARG A 680 22.93 8.21 -24.82
CA ARG A 680 24.12 8.20 -25.65
C ARG A 680 24.15 6.96 -26.56
N TYR A 681 23.88 5.76 -26.03
CA TYR A 681 23.77 4.55 -26.85
C TYR A 681 22.60 4.63 -27.83
N ALA A 682 21.46 5.19 -27.41
CA ALA A 682 20.32 5.41 -28.30
C ALA A 682 20.67 6.41 -29.42
N LEU A 683 21.38 7.48 -29.12
CA LEU A 683 21.86 8.46 -30.11
C LEU A 683 22.78 7.80 -31.15
N GLU A 684 23.76 7.01 -30.70
CA GLU A 684 24.66 6.27 -31.61
C GLU A 684 23.86 5.28 -32.49
N HIS A 685 22.89 4.58 -31.93
CA HIS A 685 22.03 3.68 -32.70
C HIS A 685 21.22 4.42 -33.75
N LEU A 686 20.53 5.49 -33.36
CA LEU A 686 19.74 6.32 -34.28
C LEU A 686 20.57 7.00 -35.37
N GLN A 687 21.81 7.40 -35.05
CA GLN A 687 22.76 7.93 -36.04
C GLN A 687 23.10 6.88 -37.09
N ARG A 688 23.40 5.63 -36.68
CA ARG A 688 23.65 4.53 -37.60
C ARG A 688 22.45 4.22 -38.48
N GLU A 689 21.28 4.19 -37.87
CA GLU A 689 20.00 3.94 -38.54
C GLU A 689 19.68 5.07 -39.54
N SER A 690 19.83 6.32 -39.14
CA SER A 690 19.65 7.49 -40.04
C SER A 690 20.60 7.42 -41.25
N ASN A 691 21.87 7.08 -41.03
CA ASN A 691 22.83 6.93 -42.13
C ASN A 691 22.50 5.76 -43.06
N ALA A 692 22.05 4.62 -42.51
CA ALA A 692 21.59 3.48 -43.31
C ALA A 692 20.30 3.81 -44.11
N THR A 693 19.35 4.50 -43.50
CA THR A 693 18.11 4.96 -44.15
C THR A 693 18.40 5.98 -45.24
N ARG A 694 19.36 6.91 -45.00
CA ARG A 694 19.79 7.90 -46.01
C ARG A 694 20.42 7.20 -47.24
N ASN A 695 21.29 6.21 -47.01
CA ASN A 695 21.86 5.43 -48.09
C ASN A 695 20.83 4.63 -48.87
N THR A 696 19.84 4.05 -48.15
CA THR A 696 18.72 3.35 -48.75
C THR A 696 17.87 4.30 -49.59
N LEU A 697 17.60 5.51 -49.11
CA LEU A 697 16.84 6.55 -49.82
C LEU A 697 17.56 7.02 -51.10
N GLN A 698 18.89 7.18 -51.03
CA GLN A 698 19.73 7.50 -52.22
C GLN A 698 19.65 6.40 -53.29
N ASN A 699 19.73 5.13 -52.88
CA ASN A 699 19.59 4.01 -53.79
C ASN A 699 18.21 3.94 -54.41
N LEU A 700 17.14 4.15 -53.58
CA LEU A 700 15.74 4.22 -54.06
C LEU A 700 15.53 5.36 -55.07
N ALA A 701 16.10 6.53 -54.81
CA ALA A 701 15.99 7.66 -55.74
C ALA A 701 16.67 7.34 -57.10
N ALA A 702 17.86 6.71 -57.04
CA ALA A 702 18.56 6.28 -58.25
C ALA A 702 17.79 5.19 -59.03
N ASP A 703 17.17 4.26 -58.30
CA ASP A 703 16.37 3.19 -58.90
C ASP A 703 15.06 3.72 -59.49
N GLU A 704 14.44 4.69 -58.84
CA GLU A 704 13.21 5.35 -59.34
C GLU A 704 13.48 6.11 -60.62
N THR A 705 14.56 6.90 -60.68
CA THR A 705 14.99 7.62 -61.91
C THR A 705 15.24 6.63 -63.05
N TYR A 706 15.99 5.56 -62.73
CA TYR A 706 16.30 4.52 -63.71
C TYR A 706 15.07 3.80 -64.21
N TYR A 707 14.10 3.57 -63.37
CA TYR A 707 12.79 2.99 -63.72
C TYR A 707 11.92 3.91 -64.58
N ILE A 708 11.79 5.19 -64.21
CA ILE A 708 10.96 6.16 -64.91
C ILE A 708 11.50 6.36 -66.35
N GLU A 709 12.79 6.46 -66.55
CA GLU A 709 13.44 6.62 -67.86
C GLU A 709 13.13 5.46 -68.83
N ARG A 710 12.77 4.27 -68.28
CA ARG A 710 12.56 3.02 -69.06
C ARG A 710 11.11 2.62 -69.14
N LEU A 711 10.21 3.38 -68.50
CA LEU A 711 8.79 3.20 -68.68
C LEU A 711 8.38 3.44 -70.14
N ARG A 712 7.58 2.50 -70.69
CA ARG A 712 7.05 2.58 -72.06
C ARG A 712 5.54 2.38 -71.98
N PHE A 713 4.83 3.14 -72.87
CA PHE A 713 3.41 3.06 -73.01
C PHE A 713 3.11 2.80 -74.50
N ASP A 714 2.09 1.99 -74.77
CA ASP A 714 1.58 1.77 -76.08
C ASP A 714 0.76 2.97 -76.66
N LYS A 715 0.24 2.82 -77.85
CA LYS A 715 -0.52 3.87 -78.53
C LYS A 715 -1.81 4.25 -77.83
N ASP A 716 -2.32 3.37 -76.95
CA ASP A 716 -3.56 3.53 -76.21
C ASP A 716 -3.28 4.02 -74.77
N GLY A 717 -2.04 4.35 -74.43
CA GLY A 717 -1.63 4.83 -73.11
C GLY A 717 -1.55 3.69 -72.07
N ILE A 718 -1.58 2.43 -72.51
CA ILE A 718 -1.45 1.28 -71.62
C ILE A 718 0.04 0.98 -71.47
N ARG A 719 0.46 0.74 -70.18
CA ARG A 719 1.86 0.45 -69.85
C ARG A 719 2.29 -0.86 -70.47
N GLU A 720 3.33 -0.85 -71.30
CA GLU A 720 3.95 -2.05 -71.82
C GLU A 720 4.62 -2.89 -70.73
N ASN A 721 4.58 -4.20 -70.83
CA ASN A 721 5.29 -5.13 -70.01
C ASN A 721 6.54 -5.68 -70.73
N PRO A 722 7.69 -5.04 -70.60
CA PRO A 722 8.92 -5.43 -71.30
C PRO A 722 9.66 -6.55 -70.58
N ILE A 723 8.97 -7.45 -69.94
CA ILE A 723 9.61 -8.58 -69.20
C ILE A 723 10.27 -9.53 -70.20
N GLN A 724 11.53 -9.89 -69.90
CA GLN A 724 12.31 -10.82 -70.68
C GLN A 724 12.85 -11.90 -69.79
N PHE A 725 12.39 -13.14 -69.97
CA PHE A 725 12.94 -14.30 -69.29
C PHE A 725 13.99 -15.00 -70.13
N ILE A 726 14.99 -15.55 -69.47
CA ILE A 726 16.00 -16.40 -70.12
C ILE A 726 15.33 -17.69 -70.51
N GLY A 727 15.31 -17.99 -71.88
CA GLY A 727 14.69 -19.21 -72.39
C GLY A 727 13.19 -19.05 -72.82
N LEU A 728 12.55 -17.88 -72.63
CA LEU A 728 11.19 -17.60 -73.06
C LEU A 728 11.13 -16.38 -73.99
N LYS A 729 10.62 -16.56 -75.21
CA LYS A 729 10.48 -15.46 -76.19
C LYS A 729 9.10 -14.77 -76.18
N SER A 730 8.18 -15.13 -75.27
CA SER A 730 6.84 -14.58 -75.27
C SER A 730 6.70 -13.48 -74.24
N THR A 731 5.93 -12.43 -74.48
CA THR A 731 5.51 -11.36 -73.56
C THR A 731 4.05 -11.51 -73.16
N ASP A 732 3.38 -12.55 -73.61
CA ASP A 732 1.99 -12.86 -73.23
C ASP A 732 1.91 -13.15 -71.73
N SER A 733 0.94 -12.45 -71.08
CA SER A 733 0.86 -12.53 -69.58
C SER A 733 0.49 -13.91 -69.05
N GLU A 734 -0.22 -14.72 -69.85
CA GLU A 734 -0.58 -16.06 -69.44
C GLU A 734 0.59 -17.05 -69.60
N ILE A 735 1.32 -16.97 -70.64
CA ILE A 735 2.52 -17.77 -70.93
C ILE A 735 3.65 -17.39 -69.94
N VAL A 736 3.87 -16.09 -69.69
CA VAL A 736 4.82 -15.58 -68.72
C VAL A 736 4.44 -16.05 -67.31
N GLY A 737 3.17 -16.00 -66.96
CA GLY A 737 2.70 -16.42 -65.65
C GLY A 737 2.86 -17.91 -65.40
N GLN A 738 2.56 -18.74 -66.42
CA GLN A 738 2.78 -20.21 -66.34
C GLN A 738 4.28 -20.52 -66.14
N HIS A 739 5.15 -19.80 -66.84
CA HIS A 739 6.59 -19.92 -66.68
C HIS A 739 7.07 -19.60 -65.26
N ILE A 740 6.56 -18.51 -64.67
CA ILE A 740 6.87 -18.09 -63.30
C ILE A 740 6.40 -19.17 -62.29
N ILE A 741 5.18 -19.70 -62.47
CA ILE A 741 4.63 -20.76 -61.61
C ILE A 741 5.45 -22.04 -61.72
N SER A 742 5.89 -22.43 -62.92
CA SER A 742 6.76 -23.57 -63.12
C SER A 742 8.14 -23.37 -62.44
N LEU A 743 8.77 -22.23 -62.62
CA LEU A 743 10.01 -21.90 -61.93
C LEU A 743 9.83 -21.93 -60.40
N TYR A 744 8.71 -21.40 -59.88
CA TYR A 744 8.45 -21.43 -58.44
C TYR A 744 8.31 -22.83 -57.86
N LYS A 745 7.62 -23.71 -58.59
CA LYS A 745 7.36 -25.08 -58.14
C LYS A 745 8.54 -26.03 -58.40
N ASP A 746 9.20 -25.90 -59.55
CA ASP A 746 10.09 -26.96 -60.09
C ASP A 746 11.58 -26.61 -60.06
N TRP A 747 11.96 -25.36 -59.82
CA TRP A 747 13.35 -24.95 -59.80
C TRP A 747 14.07 -25.59 -58.61
N ARG A 748 15.12 -26.38 -58.92
CA ARG A 748 15.98 -27.11 -57.96
C ARG A 748 17.42 -26.93 -58.42
N PRO A 749 18.13 -25.93 -57.85
CA PRO A 749 19.52 -25.68 -58.21
C PRO A 749 20.43 -26.75 -57.55
N PRO A 750 21.70 -26.93 -58.06
CA PRO A 750 22.74 -27.62 -57.34
C PRO A 750 22.98 -27.03 -55.95
N GLU A 751 23.53 -27.83 -55.03
CA GLU A 751 23.72 -27.42 -53.60
C GLU A 751 24.49 -26.13 -53.40
N ASP A 752 25.40 -25.80 -54.33
CA ASP A 752 26.25 -24.60 -54.24
C ASP A 752 25.54 -23.32 -54.75
N VAL A 753 24.39 -23.41 -55.39
CA VAL A 753 23.69 -22.31 -56.02
C VAL A 753 22.42 -21.98 -55.23
N THR A 754 22.46 -20.84 -54.51
CA THR A 754 21.31 -20.38 -53.75
C THR A 754 20.39 -19.40 -54.51
N GLU A 755 20.91 -18.76 -55.58
CA GLU A 755 20.17 -17.81 -56.41
C GLU A 755 20.63 -17.85 -57.88
N GLN A 756 19.69 -17.56 -58.81
CA GLN A 756 19.98 -17.52 -60.22
C GLN A 756 19.23 -16.38 -60.90
N LYS A 757 19.92 -15.72 -61.85
CA LYS A 757 19.29 -14.71 -62.71
C LYS A 757 18.39 -15.40 -63.75
N ILE A 758 17.12 -14.99 -63.84
CA ILE A 758 16.11 -15.61 -64.70
C ILE A 758 15.59 -14.66 -65.82
N GLY A 759 15.95 -13.38 -65.75
CA GLY A 759 15.48 -12.44 -66.73
C GLY A 759 15.81 -11.00 -66.42
N ASN A 760 15.16 -10.08 -67.09
CA ASN A 760 15.22 -8.65 -66.89
C ASN A 760 13.82 -7.99 -67.04
N LEU A 761 13.56 -6.89 -66.33
CA LEU A 761 12.39 -6.07 -66.46
C LEU A 761 12.76 -4.58 -66.23
N TYR A 762 12.54 -3.71 -67.21
CA TYR A 762 12.93 -2.30 -67.15
C TYR A 762 14.46 -2.11 -66.79
N GLY A 763 15.30 -3.06 -67.22
CA GLY A 763 16.72 -3.05 -66.84
C GLY A 763 17.07 -3.65 -65.49
N PHE A 764 16.11 -3.92 -64.65
CA PHE A 764 16.30 -4.67 -63.39
C PHE A 764 16.48 -6.16 -63.68
N SER A 765 17.50 -6.74 -63.13
CA SER A 765 17.73 -8.18 -63.24
C SER A 765 16.76 -8.94 -62.34
N LEU A 766 16.09 -9.95 -62.88
CA LEU A 766 15.16 -10.82 -62.18
C LEU A 766 15.89 -12.04 -61.69
N TYR A 767 15.65 -12.38 -60.41
CA TYR A 767 16.30 -13.51 -59.73
C TYR A 767 15.26 -14.44 -59.11
N ILE A 768 15.59 -15.73 -59.08
CA ILE A 768 14.94 -16.73 -58.24
C ILE A 768 15.94 -17.17 -57.18
N ARG A 769 15.47 -17.31 -55.94
CA ARG A 769 16.27 -17.74 -54.80
C ARG A 769 15.58 -18.83 -54.02
N ARG A 770 16.37 -19.81 -53.55
CA ARG A 770 15.91 -20.91 -52.72
C ARG A 770 16.26 -20.66 -51.25
N HIS A 771 15.24 -20.70 -50.40
CA HIS A 771 15.36 -20.52 -48.96
C HIS A 771 15.13 -21.84 -48.22
N ARG A 772 15.87 -22.03 -47.15
CA ARG A 772 15.63 -23.07 -46.18
C ARG A 772 14.88 -22.47 -45.03
N GLU A 773 13.65 -22.83 -44.81
CA GLU A 773 12.83 -22.38 -43.68
C GLU A 773 12.73 -23.53 -42.66
N ALA A 774 13.09 -23.24 -41.39
CA ALA A 774 12.84 -24.17 -40.32
C ALA A 774 11.42 -24.00 -39.83
N TYR A 775 10.69 -25.08 -39.61
CA TYR A 775 9.41 -25.04 -38.92
C TYR A 775 9.39 -26.11 -37.83
N GLU A 776 8.72 -25.80 -36.72
CA GLU A 776 8.54 -26.75 -35.63
C GLU A 776 7.20 -27.45 -35.78
N GLU A 777 7.22 -28.75 -35.94
CA GLU A 777 6.06 -29.61 -35.81
C GLU A 777 6.45 -30.73 -34.82
N ASP A 778 5.70 -30.87 -33.75
CA ASP A 778 5.90 -31.88 -32.69
C ASP A 778 7.30 -31.95 -32.06
N SER A 779 7.95 -30.78 -31.81
CA SER A 779 9.28 -30.67 -31.18
C SER A 779 10.45 -31.21 -31.98
N ILE A 780 10.28 -31.46 -33.30
CA ILE A 780 11.35 -31.81 -34.23
C ILE A 780 11.50 -30.66 -35.24
N ALA A 781 12.70 -30.10 -35.35
CA ALA A 781 13.00 -29.08 -36.35
C ALA A 781 13.07 -29.69 -37.74
N GLU A 782 12.03 -29.54 -38.53
CA GLU A 782 12.02 -29.88 -39.93
C GLU A 782 12.34 -28.68 -40.83
N TYR A 783 12.91 -28.97 -42.02
CA TYR A 783 13.30 -27.92 -42.95
C TYR A 783 12.51 -28.03 -44.22
N ARG A 784 11.84 -26.94 -44.60
CA ARG A 784 11.17 -26.82 -45.88
C ARG A 784 11.95 -25.90 -46.81
N PHE A 785 12.15 -26.31 -48.05
CA PHE A 785 12.78 -25.47 -49.06
C PHE A 785 11.69 -24.78 -49.91
N THR A 786 11.74 -23.44 -49.94
CA THR A 786 10.81 -22.62 -50.71
C THR A 786 11.59 -21.71 -51.68
N ASN A 787 11.04 -21.53 -52.85
CA ASN A 787 11.59 -20.62 -53.84
C ASN A 787 10.94 -19.24 -53.68
N SER A 788 11.69 -18.17 -53.94
CA SER A 788 11.18 -16.81 -53.94
C SER A 788 11.81 -15.99 -55.04
N PHE A 789 11.13 -14.93 -55.46
CA PHE A 789 11.60 -14.06 -56.52
C PHE A 789 11.88 -12.66 -56.04
N TYR A 790 12.87 -11.99 -56.63
CA TYR A 790 13.15 -10.59 -56.44
C TYR A 790 13.71 -9.93 -57.71
N ALA A 791 13.55 -8.61 -57.82
CA ALA A 791 14.17 -7.78 -58.86
C ALA A 791 15.24 -6.90 -58.21
N GLN A 792 16.35 -6.67 -58.90
CA GLN A 792 17.46 -5.88 -58.45
C GLN A 792 18.19 -5.16 -59.59
N ARG A 793 18.58 -3.89 -59.40
CA ARG A 793 19.30 -3.16 -60.43
C ARG A 793 20.81 -3.48 -60.44
N THR A 794 21.42 -3.39 -59.27
CA THR A 794 22.88 -3.67 -59.10
C THR A 794 23.06 -4.80 -58.07
N PRO A 795 24.16 -5.56 -58.11
CA PRO A 795 24.36 -6.71 -57.20
C PRO A 795 24.26 -6.37 -55.71
N GLU A 796 24.63 -5.17 -55.29
CA GLU A 796 24.50 -4.69 -53.90
C GLU A 796 23.31 -3.78 -53.66
N GLY A 797 22.46 -3.57 -54.68
CA GLY A 797 21.31 -2.70 -54.64
C GLY A 797 20.10 -3.30 -53.88
N ILE A 798 19.02 -2.53 -53.88
CA ILE A 798 17.77 -2.91 -53.21
C ILE A 798 17.10 -4.07 -53.96
N ARG A 799 16.68 -5.07 -53.22
CA ARG A 799 15.92 -6.22 -53.69
C ARG A 799 14.41 -5.95 -53.58
N TYR A 800 13.78 -5.82 -54.69
CA TYR A 800 12.34 -5.56 -54.77
C TYR A 800 11.56 -6.84 -54.86
N THR A 801 10.65 -7.05 -53.86
CA THR A 801 9.80 -8.24 -53.82
C THR A 801 8.33 -7.86 -53.70
N TYR A 802 7.45 -8.67 -54.24
CA TYR A 802 6.03 -8.59 -54.05
C TYR A 802 5.55 -9.88 -53.37
N ASN A 803 4.67 -9.78 -52.37
CA ASN A 803 4.18 -10.90 -51.61
C ASN A 803 5.31 -11.83 -51.08
N ALA A 804 6.34 -11.23 -50.46
CA ALA A 804 7.53 -11.93 -49.97
C ALA A 804 8.24 -12.82 -51.02
N GLY A 805 8.12 -12.44 -52.30
CA GLY A 805 8.71 -13.20 -53.40
C GLY A 805 7.89 -14.42 -53.85
N ARG A 806 6.67 -14.61 -53.40
CA ARG A 806 5.80 -15.74 -53.73
C ARG A 806 4.77 -15.32 -54.73
N PRO A 807 4.72 -15.94 -55.94
CA PRO A 807 3.74 -15.62 -56.98
C PRO A 807 2.37 -16.21 -56.63
N ASN A 808 1.30 -15.70 -57.26
CA ASN A 808 0.01 -16.38 -57.22
C ASN A 808 0.08 -17.65 -58.06
N ILE A 809 -0.09 -18.84 -57.47
CA ILE A 809 0.05 -20.13 -58.13
C ILE A 809 -1.25 -20.62 -58.83
N ASP A 810 -2.38 -19.94 -58.53
CA ASP A 810 -3.70 -20.34 -59.06
C ASP A 810 -4.10 -19.50 -60.27
N ASN A 811 -3.45 -18.35 -60.51
CA ASN A 811 -3.78 -17.47 -61.61
C ASN A 811 -2.51 -17.00 -62.33
N PRO A 812 -2.20 -17.51 -63.51
CA PRO A 812 -1.01 -17.15 -64.31
C PRO A 812 -0.92 -15.65 -64.62
N LYS A 813 -2.02 -15.01 -64.97
CA LYS A 813 -2.02 -13.57 -65.26
C LYS A 813 -1.62 -12.71 -64.02
N LEU A 814 -2.04 -13.15 -62.83
CA LEU A 814 -1.60 -12.49 -61.57
C LEU A 814 -0.13 -12.80 -61.25
N ALA A 815 0.32 -14.02 -61.56
CA ALA A 815 1.75 -14.36 -61.38
C ALA A 815 2.63 -13.53 -62.32
N ALA A 816 2.22 -13.26 -63.57
CA ALA A 816 2.94 -12.39 -64.52
C ALA A 816 3.12 -10.96 -64.00
N ARG A 817 2.19 -10.43 -63.22
CA ARG A 817 2.27 -9.11 -62.55
C ARG A 817 3.21 -9.03 -61.37
N HIS A 818 3.73 -10.18 -60.89
CA HIS A 818 4.52 -10.27 -59.68
C HIS A 818 5.71 -9.26 -59.69
N PHE A 819 6.53 -9.28 -60.72
CA PHE A 819 7.68 -8.37 -60.81
C PHE A 819 7.29 -6.92 -61.10
N LEU A 820 6.23 -6.67 -61.93
CA LEU A 820 5.69 -5.31 -62.13
C LEU A 820 5.26 -4.69 -60.80
N ASN A 821 4.46 -5.43 -60.03
CA ASN A 821 4.01 -4.96 -58.71
C ASN A 821 5.15 -4.78 -57.70
N ALA A 822 6.25 -5.51 -57.86
CA ALA A 822 7.43 -5.33 -57.03
C ALA A 822 8.16 -4.01 -57.33
N ILE A 823 8.38 -3.71 -58.60
CA ILE A 823 9.09 -2.54 -59.07
C ILE A 823 8.24 -1.27 -58.92
N ASP A 824 6.93 -1.32 -59.10
CA ASP A 824 5.99 -0.20 -58.93
C ASP A 824 6.05 0.38 -57.52
N LYS A 825 6.52 -0.39 -56.54
CA LYS A 825 6.66 0.08 -55.15
C LYS A 825 7.82 1.05 -54.93
N VAL A 826 8.72 1.22 -55.89
CA VAL A 826 9.94 2.06 -55.72
C VAL A 826 9.58 3.44 -55.23
N GLY A 827 8.63 4.16 -55.89
CA GLY A 827 8.18 5.49 -55.46
C GLY A 827 7.57 5.52 -54.05
N SER A 828 6.67 4.58 -53.78
CA SER A 828 6.03 4.49 -52.47
C SER A 828 7.01 4.12 -51.33
N LEU A 829 8.01 3.32 -51.65
CA LEU A 829 9.11 2.98 -50.72
C LEU A 829 9.98 4.20 -50.45
N ARG A 830 10.29 4.98 -51.50
CA ARG A 830 11.03 6.23 -51.34
C ARG A 830 10.33 7.22 -50.40
N GLU A 831 9.02 7.43 -50.60
CA GLU A 831 8.22 8.28 -49.72
C GLU A 831 8.18 7.75 -48.28
N LYS A 832 8.10 6.45 -48.09
CA LYS A 832 8.14 5.83 -46.80
C LYS A 832 9.46 6.09 -46.06
N TYR A 833 10.58 5.78 -46.70
CA TYR A 833 11.91 5.99 -46.14
C TYR A 833 12.27 7.46 -45.95
N ALA A 834 11.75 8.35 -46.80
CA ALA A 834 11.89 9.80 -46.60
C ALA A 834 11.18 10.30 -45.33
N ARG A 835 9.97 9.80 -45.05
CA ARG A 835 9.25 10.10 -43.78
C ARG A 835 9.96 9.50 -42.57
N GLU A 836 10.48 8.29 -42.71
CA GLU A 836 11.24 7.62 -41.65
C GLU A 836 12.52 8.40 -41.35
N LEU A 837 13.27 8.81 -42.33
CA LEU A 837 14.48 9.64 -42.18
C LEU A 837 14.17 10.97 -41.49
N ALA A 838 13.10 11.67 -41.91
CA ALA A 838 12.69 12.91 -41.28
C ALA A 838 12.36 12.73 -39.78
N GLY A 839 11.70 11.62 -39.38
CA GLY A 839 11.42 11.29 -38.00
C GLY A 839 12.69 11.05 -37.20
N LEU A 840 13.66 10.29 -37.75
CA LEU A 840 14.96 10.03 -37.11
C LEU A 840 15.77 11.32 -36.95
N GLU A 841 15.76 12.19 -37.95
CA GLU A 841 16.47 13.48 -37.91
C GLU A 841 15.82 14.48 -36.93
N GLU A 842 14.53 14.37 -36.64
CA GLU A 842 13.85 15.15 -35.60
C GLU A 842 14.20 14.66 -34.17
N GLU A 843 14.40 13.37 -33.98
CA GLU A 843 14.70 12.79 -32.65
C GLU A 843 16.18 12.98 -32.25
N LEU A 844 17.10 12.97 -33.19
CA LEU A 844 18.53 13.10 -32.91
C LEU A 844 18.91 14.35 -32.09
N PRO A 845 18.45 15.58 -32.40
CA PRO A 845 18.78 16.77 -31.63
C PRO A 845 18.13 16.75 -30.23
N LYS A 846 16.95 16.13 -30.08
CA LYS A 846 16.28 16.01 -28.77
C LYS A 846 17.12 15.18 -27.81
N LEU A 847 17.68 14.07 -28.29
CA LEU A 847 18.57 13.22 -27.49
C LEU A 847 19.91 13.89 -27.21
N ALA A 848 20.48 14.61 -28.18
CA ALA A 848 21.73 15.35 -27.98
C ALA A 848 21.60 16.40 -26.86
N ILE A 849 20.51 17.16 -26.84
CA ILE A 849 20.21 18.14 -25.78
C ILE A 849 20.04 17.45 -24.42
N LEU A 850 19.44 16.26 -24.38
CA LEU A 850 19.23 15.53 -23.14
C LEU A 850 20.55 15.07 -22.52
N ILE A 851 21.52 14.68 -23.34
CA ILE A 851 22.84 14.20 -22.92
C ILE A 851 23.69 15.32 -22.32
N GLU A 852 23.51 16.57 -22.76
CA GLU A 852 24.26 17.72 -22.27
C GLU A 852 23.71 18.33 -21.00
N LYS A 853 22.51 17.93 -20.54
CA LYS A 853 21.91 18.48 -19.32
C LYS A 853 22.70 18.06 -18.07
N PRO A 854 23.21 19.02 -17.28
CA PRO A 854 23.83 18.72 -15.99
C PRO A 854 22.77 18.20 -14.99
N PHE A 855 23.22 17.52 -13.96
CA PHE A 855 22.32 17.12 -12.88
C PHE A 855 21.78 18.35 -12.16
N ALA A 856 20.45 18.54 -12.20
CA ALA A 856 19.79 19.76 -11.74
C ALA A 856 19.96 20.05 -10.25
N GLN A 857 20.21 19.00 -9.44
CA GLN A 857 20.30 19.10 -7.98
C GLN A 857 21.75 18.94 -7.47
N GLU A 858 22.76 19.22 -8.31
CA GLU A 858 24.19 19.11 -7.92
C GLU A 858 24.53 20.04 -6.75
N ASN A 859 24.05 21.27 -6.80
CA ASN A 859 24.31 22.28 -5.76
C ASN A 859 23.64 21.86 -4.44
N GLU A 860 22.38 21.39 -4.50
CA GLU A 860 21.67 20.90 -3.31
C GLU A 860 22.39 19.69 -2.68
N LEU A 861 22.87 18.78 -3.50
CA LEU A 861 23.67 17.63 -3.03
C LEU A 861 24.93 18.08 -2.31
N GLN A 862 25.64 19.06 -2.86
CA GLN A 862 26.86 19.57 -2.25
C GLN A 862 26.56 20.30 -0.92
N GLU A 863 25.54 21.16 -0.88
CA GLU A 863 25.11 21.85 0.34
C GLU A 863 24.75 20.85 1.45
N LYS A 864 23.98 19.80 1.13
CA LYS A 864 23.59 18.80 2.13
C LYS A 864 24.77 17.92 2.60
N LYS A 865 25.75 17.67 1.76
CA LYS A 865 27.02 17.03 2.16
C LYS A 865 27.83 17.88 3.10
N ASP A 866 27.91 19.17 2.84
CA ASP A 866 28.64 20.11 3.68
C ASP A 866 27.95 20.31 5.05
N GLU A 867 26.60 20.36 5.05
CA GLU A 867 25.78 20.41 6.27
C GLU A 867 25.96 19.15 7.12
N LEU A 868 25.92 17.97 6.48
CA LEU A 868 26.19 16.69 7.15
C LEU A 868 27.58 16.64 7.76
N GLY A 869 28.60 17.09 7.04
CA GLY A 869 29.98 17.12 7.51
C GLY A 869 30.21 18.13 8.66
N ARG A 870 29.43 19.21 8.74
CA ARG A 870 29.43 20.14 9.89
C ARG A 870 28.81 19.49 11.12
N LEU A 871 27.65 18.87 10.93
CA LEU A 871 26.91 18.20 12.01
C LEU A 871 27.70 17.01 12.59
N GLU A 872 28.39 16.24 11.74
CA GLU A 872 29.26 15.14 12.18
C GLU A 872 30.40 15.62 13.06
N ARG A 873 31.02 16.73 12.71
CA ARG A 873 32.09 17.35 13.53
C ARG A 873 31.55 17.84 14.86
N GLN A 874 30.38 18.45 14.89
CA GLN A 874 29.73 18.92 16.12
C GLN A 874 29.39 17.75 17.05
N ILE A 875 28.79 16.69 16.53
CA ILE A 875 28.48 15.48 17.29
C ILE A 875 29.76 14.83 17.86
N ALA A 876 30.84 14.81 17.11
CA ALA A 876 32.11 14.29 17.59
C ALA A 876 32.69 15.09 18.75
N VAL A 877 32.58 16.41 18.71
CA VAL A 877 32.97 17.30 19.81
C VAL A 877 32.10 17.09 21.04
N ASP A 878 30.77 17.04 20.88
CA ASP A 878 29.81 16.82 21.96
C ASP A 878 30.03 15.46 22.65
N ILE A 879 30.41 14.42 21.90
CA ILE A 879 30.77 13.11 22.45
C ILE A 879 32.07 13.17 23.26
N GLN A 880 33.08 13.94 22.79
CA GLN A 880 34.32 14.10 23.51
C GLN A 880 34.12 14.90 24.80
N GLU A 881 33.35 15.97 24.78
CA GLU A 881 33.00 16.74 25.97
C GLU A 881 32.20 15.93 26.99
N LYS A 882 31.25 15.11 26.56
CA LYS A 882 30.51 14.20 27.45
C LYS A 882 31.43 13.17 28.11
N LYS A 883 32.39 12.60 27.37
CA LYS A 883 33.37 11.66 27.90
C LYS A 883 34.34 12.34 28.93
N LEU A 884 34.70 13.57 28.69
CA LEU A 884 35.53 14.35 29.62
C LEU A 884 34.76 14.65 30.90
N LYS A 885 33.49 15.00 30.84
CA LYS A 885 32.63 15.21 32.01
C LYS A 885 32.39 13.91 32.79
N GLU A 886 32.11 12.79 32.11
CA GLU A 886 31.98 11.47 32.74
C GLU A 886 33.28 11.02 33.42
N HIS A 887 34.45 11.39 32.87
CA HIS A 887 35.74 11.15 33.53
C HIS A 887 35.97 12.08 34.73
N GLN A 888 35.54 13.33 34.68
CA GLN A 888 35.65 14.26 35.82
C GLN A 888 34.70 13.88 36.98
N GLU A 889 33.44 13.53 36.67
CA GLU A 889 32.50 13.04 37.70
C GLU A 889 32.92 11.68 38.32
N GLY A 890 33.64 10.84 37.57
CA GLY A 890 34.23 9.59 38.06
C GLY A 890 35.47 9.84 38.98
N TYR A 891 36.18 10.98 38.87
CA TYR A 891 37.27 11.35 39.79
C TYR A 891 36.71 11.96 41.09
N ASP A 892 35.67 12.78 41.02
CA ASP A 892 35.04 13.37 42.22
C ASP A 892 34.39 12.29 43.12
N CYS A 893 33.78 11.24 42.55
CA CYS A 893 33.26 10.12 43.31
C CYS A 893 34.34 9.26 44.01
N ASN A 894 35.56 9.21 43.47
CA ASN A 894 36.67 8.48 44.08
C ASN A 894 37.35 9.29 45.22
N GLU A 895 37.40 10.62 45.15
CA GLU A 895 37.94 11.44 46.25
C GLU A 895 37.01 11.47 47.47
N GLU A 896 35.67 11.39 47.29
CA GLU A 896 34.73 11.27 48.41
C GLU A 896 34.76 9.86 49.09
N GLN A 897 35.16 8.83 48.39
CA GLN A 897 35.33 7.50 48.97
C GLN A 897 36.69 7.29 49.64
N GLU A 898 37.74 8.01 49.26
CA GLU A 898 39.03 8.00 49.96
C GLU A 898 39.02 8.85 51.22
N SER A 899 38.20 9.87 51.34
CA SER A 899 38.10 10.71 52.57
C SER A 899 37.32 10.05 53.72
N VAL A 900 36.58 8.96 53.49
CA VAL A 900 35.84 8.21 54.51
C VAL A 900 36.62 7.00 55.05
N THR A 901 37.73 6.58 54.40
CA THR A 901 38.54 5.41 54.78
C THR A 901 39.84 5.75 55.51
N GLN A 902 40.16 7.05 55.78
CA GLN A 902 41.40 7.44 56.48
C GLN A 902 41.25 7.65 57.99
N ASN A 903 40.19 7.18 58.65
CA ASN A 903 40.04 7.31 60.13
C ASN A 903 39.88 6.00 60.87
N THR A 904 40.47 4.90 60.42
CA THR A 904 40.75 3.73 61.30
C THR A 904 41.90 2.91 60.69
N THR A 905 43.01 3.03 61.38
CA THR A 905 44.10 2.10 61.68
C THR A 905 45.47 2.68 61.37
N ALA A 906 45.99 3.34 62.44
CA ALA A 906 47.42 3.33 62.67
C ALA A 906 47.74 2.05 63.47
N VAL A 907 48.75 1.33 63.08
CA VAL A 907 49.74 0.49 63.74
C VAL A 907 50.12 -0.70 62.86
N ALA A 908 51.37 -0.67 62.43
CA ALA A 908 52.45 -1.63 62.45
C ALA A 908 53.40 -1.52 61.26
N ALA A 909 54.58 -1.22 61.58
CA ALA A 909 55.79 -1.07 60.79
C ALA A 909 56.32 -2.42 60.25
N GLY A 910 57.15 -2.34 59.22
CA GLY A 910 58.09 -3.42 58.87
C GLY A 910 58.60 -3.34 57.45
N SER A 911 59.62 -2.51 57.22
CA SER A 911 60.87 -2.68 56.43
C SER A 911 60.95 -3.82 55.41
N ILE A 912 61.43 -3.52 54.21
CA ILE A 912 62.74 -3.91 53.66
C ILE A 912 62.79 -3.66 52.14
N SER A 913 63.69 -2.79 51.71
CA SER A 913 64.71 -2.67 50.63
C SER A 913 64.37 -3.23 49.24
N ALA A 914 64.52 -2.29 48.34
CA ALA A 914 65.49 -2.18 47.17
C ALA A 914 65.74 -3.44 46.30
N ASP A 915 65.51 -3.32 44.99
CA ASP A 915 66.63 -3.16 44.10
C ASP A 915 66.15 -2.98 42.65
N ASN A 916 66.86 -2.12 41.91
CA ASN A 916 67.11 -1.80 40.56
C ASN A 916 66.62 -2.69 39.41
N GLY A 917 66.29 -2.03 38.33
CA GLY A 917 66.67 -2.54 37.00
C GLY A 917 65.79 -2.12 35.84
N ASP A 918 66.07 -0.98 35.30
CA ASP A 918 66.31 -0.61 33.88
C ASP A 918 65.55 -1.36 32.76
N GLY A 919 65.01 -0.55 31.82
CA GLY A 919 64.90 -0.98 30.42
C GLY A 919 63.65 -0.80 29.66
N SER A 920 63.39 0.47 29.27
CA SER A 920 62.97 0.86 27.88
C SER A 920 61.96 -0.01 27.12
N LYS A 921 60.92 0.57 26.69
CA LYS A 921 60.45 0.89 25.33
C LYS A 921 58.94 0.90 25.19
N GLU A 922 58.49 2.06 24.77
CA GLU A 922 57.21 2.37 24.24
C GLU A 922 56.66 1.34 23.25
N SER A 923 55.36 1.06 23.32
CA SER A 923 54.57 0.67 22.16
C SER A 923 53.17 1.26 22.25
N LEU A 924 52.88 2.20 21.39
CA LEU A 924 51.57 2.80 21.10
C LEU A 924 50.63 1.73 20.49
N PRO A 925 49.31 1.84 20.73
CA PRO A 925 48.37 0.83 20.26
C PRO A 925 48.09 0.92 18.78
N GLN A 926 48.15 -0.22 18.13
CA GLN A 926 47.80 -0.45 16.75
C GLN A 926 46.30 -0.25 16.49
N ASN A 927 45.91 0.85 15.88
CA ASN A 927 44.53 1.02 15.35
C ASN A 927 44.48 1.56 13.93
N ASP A 928 45.63 1.78 13.25
CA ASP A 928 45.67 2.33 11.87
C ASP A 928 45.92 1.30 10.74
N ARG A 929 46.01 0.01 11.07
CA ARG A 929 46.25 -1.02 10.03
C ARG A 929 44.99 -1.58 9.36
N TRP A 930 43.84 -1.34 9.87
CA TRP A 930 42.57 -1.85 9.28
C TRP A 930 42.00 -0.95 8.18
N GLN A 931 42.15 0.35 8.28
CA GLN A 931 41.63 1.28 7.26
C GLN A 931 42.51 1.24 5.97
N GLN A 932 43.81 1.03 6.07
CA GLN A 932 44.68 0.93 4.89
C GLN A 932 44.52 -0.42 4.14
N LYS A 933 44.13 -1.51 4.81
CA LYS A 933 43.85 -2.78 4.14
C LYS A 933 42.48 -2.78 3.43
N ALA A 934 41.49 -2.08 3.94
CA ALA A 934 40.19 -1.94 3.26
C ALA A 934 40.29 -1.13 1.96
N TYR A 935 41.09 -0.06 1.95
CA TYR A 935 41.33 0.75 0.74
C TYR A 935 42.16 0.04 -0.32
N ALA A 936 43.07 -0.84 0.07
CA ALA A 936 43.91 -1.64 -0.87
C ALA A 936 43.09 -2.80 -1.49
N GLN A 937 42.10 -3.33 -0.80
CA GLN A 937 41.21 -4.40 -1.28
C GLN A 937 40.15 -3.89 -2.26
N MET A 938 39.65 -2.66 -2.07
CA MET A 938 38.78 -2.00 -3.04
C MET A 938 39.48 -1.69 -4.37
N ARG A 939 40.76 -1.32 -4.37
CA ARG A 939 41.51 -1.08 -5.63
C ARG A 939 41.86 -2.33 -6.42
N LYS A 940 41.87 -3.52 -5.80
CA LYS A 940 42.16 -4.80 -6.51
C LYS A 940 40.89 -5.37 -7.17
N ASN A 941 39.69 -5.10 -6.63
CA ASN A 941 38.46 -5.62 -7.22
C ASN A 941 37.91 -4.79 -8.40
N THR A 942 38.46 -3.59 -8.64
CA THR A 942 38.08 -2.73 -9.78
C THR A 942 38.94 -2.98 -11.04
N ARG A 943 39.95 -3.87 -10.99
CA ARG A 943 40.81 -4.18 -12.13
C ARG A 943 40.59 -5.55 -12.79
N MET A 944 39.58 -6.30 -12.41
CA MET A 944 39.20 -7.56 -13.07
C MET A 944 37.70 -7.56 -13.43
N LYS A 945 37.35 -6.81 -14.42
CA LYS A 945 36.20 -7.05 -15.33
C LYS A 945 36.21 -5.94 -16.38
N PHE A 946 36.97 -6.14 -17.38
CA PHE A 946 36.76 -5.68 -18.75
C PHE A 946 36.68 -6.93 -19.61
#